data_21e52016ae7b6011f7ecb8bf0a022b6a
#
_entry.id   21e52016ae7b6011f7ecb8bf0a022b6a
#
_cell.length_a   1.000
_cell.length_b   1.000
_cell.length_c   1.000
_cell.angle_alpha   90.00
_cell.angle_beta   90.00
_cell.angle_gamma   90.00
#
_symmetry.space_group_name_H-M   'P 1'
#
loop_
_entity.id
_entity.type
_entity.pdbx_description
1 polymer ?
#
loop_
_entity_poly.entity_id
_entity_poly.type
_entity_poly.pdbx_seq_one_letter_code
_entity_poly.pdbx_strand_id
1 'polypeptide(L)'
;MMDLSIFKAQYQTLEDSIKVEFLNNPEEAQTLILARSEGVDQLLKDIWQSFNLSDQLCLVAVGGYGRGELHPYSDIDLLILIPDGAHDTYQKSIASFLTFLWDVDLEVGHATRDLKDCISVIDDLSVVTNLLESRVILGKKSLFFKMKVVIKSSIWSSQSFLVEKQKEQHNRHQNLSNIAYNLEPNIKQSPGGLRDIQTVAWVAKWYFDVNTLFELVDKQYLTITEYGLLKTSQLFLFKVRFALHIIANRREDRLAFQYQKSVATMLGYVDGDSLAVEAFMKDYYQTVTRVSRLNDILLQLLEDEILNTQHLNSRFMISHGYIHSIDTQVFVQTPSAFIEIFLLIAKHSYVRGISAKTLRQMQNSIDLIDFDFYKKRKNNRLFIELLQQSQGVNKALKLMNRYGILEHYIPAFGKIMGLMQYDLFHAYTVDQHTLFVIRNLRRFFVPEFAKEFALCSEIAQGIQKPELLLLAGLFHDIAKGRGGEHAQLGAIDAREFCQHHQLKTSDTDLVSKLVEKHLLMSVVAQKQDIGDFEVIERFAKQVGTVEFLEFLYLLTNADIRATKDDLWNSWKDSLLKKLFYNTKKHLESSNSQRPSVDQRVQDIKQTIIKDSIAQGYQMSDVEKILSTLPKDYYLRYEVDDILWHLSFATKTALDKIIVSSKISQHNVVDIFVLCDDFRGLFFKLISILERLGLDIVDAKILTTRDRKVYNTISVLQDEALEHININQEIKNELNDLDVSVSTTHDIYTHRYFDHKMKVSFSVNKQWNLTQLEINVIDKQGILSNIAYVFFELDVSLINARIATMGERVQDVFFISNTKNQPLSMAEQSVLKEALEERL
;
A
#
# COMPACT_ATOMS: atom_id res chain seq x y z
N MET A 1 0.30 43.64 38.36
CA MET A 1 0.86 42.45 37.74
C MET A 1 -0.29 41.75 37.05
N MET A 2 -0.15 41.48 35.77
CA MET A 2 -1.16 40.64 35.08
C MET A 2 -1.16 39.26 35.71
N ASP A 3 -2.33 38.78 36.05
CA ASP A 3 -2.41 37.43 36.61
C ASP A 3 -2.45 36.40 35.47
N LEU A 4 -1.25 35.89 35.12
CA LEU A 4 -1.07 34.85 34.09
C LEU A 4 -1.98 33.64 34.34
N SER A 5 -2.23 33.31 35.62
CA SER A 5 -3.02 32.14 35.99
C SER A 5 -4.48 32.23 35.54
N ILE A 6 -5.04 33.44 35.49
CA ILE A 6 -6.43 33.67 35.03
C ILE A 6 -6.57 33.36 33.54
N PHE A 7 -5.67 33.91 32.73
CA PHE A 7 -5.74 33.69 31.27
C PHE A 7 -5.46 32.24 30.90
N LYS A 8 -4.53 31.59 31.60
CA LYS A 8 -4.25 30.18 31.44
C LYS A 8 -5.45 29.30 31.79
N ALA A 9 -6.13 29.61 32.91
CA ALA A 9 -7.35 28.93 33.32
C ALA A 9 -8.50 29.14 32.31
N GLN A 10 -8.66 30.35 31.77
CA GLN A 10 -9.65 30.63 30.72
C GLN A 10 -9.40 29.83 29.44
N TYR A 11 -8.14 29.79 28.99
CA TYR A 11 -7.77 29.02 27.82
C TYR A 11 -8.03 27.52 28.02
N GLN A 12 -7.60 26.97 29.15
CA GLN A 12 -7.83 25.56 29.49
C GLN A 12 -9.33 25.23 29.55
N THR A 13 -10.13 26.09 30.17
CA THR A 13 -11.59 25.90 30.21
C THR A 13 -12.22 25.88 28.82
N LEU A 14 -11.77 26.76 27.93
CA LEU A 14 -12.19 26.75 26.51
C LEU A 14 -11.84 25.43 25.84
N GLU A 15 -10.58 24.96 25.92
CA GLU A 15 -10.14 23.73 25.32
C GLU A 15 -10.91 22.51 25.85
N ASP A 16 -11.11 22.43 27.17
CA ASP A 16 -11.84 21.34 27.82
C ASP A 16 -13.31 21.31 27.40
N SER A 17 -13.97 22.48 27.32
CA SER A 17 -15.36 22.59 26.91
C SER A 17 -15.54 22.12 25.45
N ILE A 18 -14.69 22.58 24.54
CA ILE A 18 -14.70 22.20 23.12
C ILE A 18 -14.50 20.68 22.96
N LYS A 19 -13.57 20.11 23.72
CA LYS A 19 -13.31 18.68 23.72
C LYS A 19 -14.51 17.85 24.22
N VAL A 20 -15.10 18.24 25.34
CA VAL A 20 -16.26 17.55 25.93
C VAL A 20 -17.45 17.61 24.97
N GLU A 21 -17.70 18.78 24.37
CA GLU A 21 -18.82 18.97 23.46
C GLU A 21 -18.66 18.15 22.17
N PHE A 22 -17.45 18.06 21.62
CA PHE A 22 -17.17 17.19 20.48
C PHE A 22 -17.37 15.71 20.81
N LEU A 23 -16.94 15.26 21.98
CA LEU A 23 -17.15 13.86 22.41
C LEU A 23 -18.66 13.51 22.53
N ASN A 24 -19.49 14.49 22.89
CA ASN A 24 -20.93 14.30 22.97
C ASN A 24 -21.63 14.34 21.60
N ASN A 25 -21.15 15.19 20.69
CA ASN A 25 -21.72 15.35 19.35
C ASN A 25 -20.65 15.68 18.29
N PRO A 26 -19.99 14.68 17.68
CA PRO A 26 -18.99 14.91 16.65
C PRO A 26 -19.52 15.64 15.39
N GLU A 27 -20.85 15.64 15.16
CA GLU A 27 -21.45 16.33 14.01
C GLU A 27 -21.27 17.84 14.08
N GLU A 28 -21.10 18.41 15.28
CA GLU A 28 -20.89 19.83 15.51
C GLU A 28 -19.44 20.29 15.31
N ALA A 29 -18.56 19.46 14.73
CA ALA A 29 -17.14 19.78 14.55
C ALA A 29 -16.89 21.16 13.95
N GLN A 30 -17.68 21.58 12.94
CA GLN A 30 -17.52 22.91 12.31
C GLN A 30 -17.89 24.04 13.29
N THR A 31 -18.99 23.91 14.00
CA THR A 31 -19.45 24.88 15.00
C THR A 31 -18.41 25.02 16.11
N LEU A 32 -17.87 23.90 16.57
CA LEU A 32 -16.85 23.87 17.63
C LEU A 32 -15.51 24.48 17.19
N ILE A 33 -15.08 24.25 15.94
CA ILE A 33 -13.89 24.88 15.36
C ILE A 33 -14.06 26.41 15.32
N LEU A 34 -15.23 26.90 14.95
CA LEU A 34 -15.54 28.31 14.93
C LEU A 34 -15.61 28.87 16.36
N ALA A 35 -16.31 28.21 17.27
CA ALA A 35 -16.42 28.61 18.69
C ALA A 35 -15.04 28.71 19.36
N ARG A 36 -14.14 27.74 19.06
CA ARG A 36 -12.75 27.80 19.53
C ARG A 36 -12.04 29.06 18.99
N SER A 37 -12.22 29.33 17.69
CA SER A 37 -11.64 30.54 17.07
C SER A 37 -12.14 31.82 17.72
N GLU A 38 -13.45 31.93 17.99
CA GLU A 38 -14.06 33.07 18.65
C GLU A 38 -13.63 33.20 20.12
N GLY A 39 -13.52 32.08 20.84
CA GLY A 39 -13.00 32.05 22.21
C GLY A 39 -11.56 32.54 22.31
N VAL A 40 -10.70 32.09 21.38
CA VAL A 40 -9.32 32.58 21.27
C VAL A 40 -9.27 34.07 20.89
N ASP A 41 -10.17 34.53 19.99
CA ASP A 41 -10.28 35.96 19.68
C ASP A 41 -10.58 36.79 20.92
N GLN A 42 -11.51 36.33 21.77
CA GLN A 42 -11.86 37.03 22.99
C GLN A 42 -10.68 37.05 23.97
N LEU A 43 -10.02 35.92 24.16
CA LEU A 43 -8.84 35.81 25.00
C LEU A 43 -7.72 36.77 24.54
N LEU A 44 -7.45 36.84 23.25
CA LEU A 44 -6.46 37.75 22.67
C LEU A 44 -6.83 39.22 22.84
N LYS A 45 -8.12 39.57 22.74
CA LYS A 45 -8.61 40.95 23.00
C LYS A 45 -8.41 41.33 24.46
N ASP A 46 -8.73 40.45 25.38
CA ASP A 46 -8.59 40.70 26.82
C ASP A 46 -7.11 40.86 27.20
N ILE A 47 -6.22 40.00 26.68
CA ILE A 47 -4.78 40.13 26.89
C ILE A 47 -4.24 41.41 26.25
N TRP A 48 -4.64 41.75 25.02
CA TRP A 48 -4.21 42.96 24.33
C TRP A 48 -4.58 44.22 25.11
N GLN A 49 -5.80 44.29 25.62
CA GLN A 49 -6.25 45.41 26.46
C GLN A 49 -5.46 45.49 27.77
N SER A 50 -5.12 44.37 28.38
CA SER A 50 -4.35 44.37 29.64
C SER A 50 -2.92 44.88 29.46
N PHE A 51 -2.35 44.75 28.27
CA PHE A 51 -1.06 45.33 27.89
C PHE A 51 -1.10 46.82 27.54
N ASN A 52 -2.29 47.43 27.46
CA ASN A 52 -2.48 48.82 27.00
C ASN A 52 -1.74 49.09 25.67
N LEU A 53 -1.78 48.13 24.75
CA LEU A 53 -1.12 48.28 23.43
C LEU A 53 -1.79 49.40 22.65
N SER A 54 -0.97 50.11 21.83
CA SER A 54 -1.42 51.29 21.09
C SER A 54 -2.58 50.94 20.14
N ASP A 55 -3.59 51.82 20.07
CA ASP A 55 -4.70 51.79 19.15
C ASP A 55 -4.28 52.02 17.67
N GLN A 56 -3.01 52.44 17.47
CA GLN A 56 -2.41 52.60 16.15
C GLN A 56 -1.99 51.24 15.53
N LEU A 57 -1.95 50.17 16.31
CA LEU A 57 -1.65 48.81 15.85
C LEU A 57 -2.92 48.10 15.39
N CYS A 58 -2.74 47.01 14.60
CA CYS A 58 -3.85 46.14 14.24
C CYS A 58 -3.43 44.68 14.37
N LEU A 59 -4.16 43.95 15.23
CA LEU A 59 -3.99 42.51 15.36
C LEU A 59 -4.88 41.77 14.33
N VAL A 60 -4.28 40.92 13.56
CA VAL A 60 -4.90 40.21 12.43
C VAL A 60 -4.66 38.72 12.57
N ALA A 61 -5.72 37.92 12.44
CA ALA A 61 -5.63 36.48 12.28
C ALA A 61 -5.31 36.16 10.82
N VAL A 62 -4.40 35.24 10.57
CA VAL A 62 -4.02 34.80 9.21
C VAL A 62 -4.08 33.28 9.08
N GLY A 63 -3.95 32.77 7.86
CA GLY A 63 -3.94 31.32 7.60
C GLY A 63 -5.23 30.62 8.05
N GLY A 64 -5.08 29.45 8.70
CA GLY A 64 -6.21 28.67 9.24
C GLY A 64 -7.04 29.42 10.26
N TYR A 65 -6.37 30.14 11.14
CA TYR A 65 -7.01 30.99 12.14
C TYR A 65 -7.75 32.17 11.51
N GLY A 66 -7.19 32.75 10.44
CA GLY A 66 -7.86 33.80 9.66
C GLY A 66 -9.18 33.35 9.02
N ARG A 67 -9.31 32.08 8.63
CA ARG A 67 -10.56 31.47 8.14
C ARG A 67 -11.56 31.11 9.24
N GLY A 68 -11.19 31.20 10.50
CA GLY A 68 -11.98 30.66 11.61
C GLY A 68 -11.89 29.12 11.71
N GLU A 69 -10.92 28.50 11.08
CA GLU A 69 -10.72 27.05 11.06
C GLU A 69 -9.66 26.63 12.10
N LEU A 70 -9.91 26.88 13.38
CA LEU A 70 -8.97 26.59 14.45
C LEU A 70 -9.30 25.24 15.12
N HIS A 71 -8.74 24.15 14.58
CA HIS A 71 -8.86 22.83 15.18
C HIS A 71 -8.10 22.73 16.51
N PRO A 72 -8.43 21.78 17.41
CA PRO A 72 -7.63 21.54 18.62
C PRO A 72 -6.15 21.39 18.30
N TYR A 73 -5.27 21.91 19.14
CA TYR A 73 -3.81 21.86 18.98
C TYR A 73 -3.27 22.50 17.68
N SER A 74 -4.08 23.29 16.96
CA SER A 74 -3.60 24.03 15.78
C SER A 74 -2.93 25.34 16.19
N ASP A 75 -1.89 25.72 15.45
CA ASP A 75 -1.16 26.98 15.63
C ASP A 75 -2.10 28.19 15.47
N ILE A 76 -1.89 29.21 16.27
CA ILE A 76 -2.58 30.51 16.21
C ILE A 76 -1.70 31.47 15.42
N ASP A 77 -1.99 31.60 14.12
CA ASP A 77 -1.19 32.46 13.24
C ASP A 77 -1.65 33.93 13.34
N LEU A 78 -0.76 34.82 13.81
CA LEU A 78 -1.01 36.23 14.02
C LEU A 78 -0.15 37.12 13.12
N LEU A 79 -0.74 38.20 12.63
CA LEU A 79 -0.03 39.29 11.98
C LEU A 79 -0.35 40.59 12.78
N ILE A 80 0.70 41.25 13.26
CA ILE A 80 0.59 42.55 13.87
C ILE A 80 0.99 43.61 12.85
N LEU A 81 0.01 44.40 12.38
CA LEU A 81 0.26 45.53 11.50
C LEU A 81 0.60 46.77 12.32
N ILE A 82 1.68 47.44 11.89
CA ILE A 82 2.20 48.66 12.49
C ILE A 82 2.19 49.80 11.48
N PRO A 83 2.19 51.06 11.92
CA PRO A 83 2.41 52.19 11.04
C PRO A 83 3.79 52.13 10.37
N ASP A 84 3.92 52.71 9.17
CA ASP A 84 5.15 52.71 8.38
C ASP A 84 6.32 53.28 9.18
N GLY A 85 7.43 52.52 9.24
CA GLY A 85 8.68 52.92 9.90
C GLY A 85 8.62 52.94 11.43
N ALA A 86 7.58 52.36 12.04
CA ALA A 86 7.39 52.42 13.51
C ALA A 86 7.90 51.17 14.26
N HIS A 87 8.75 50.33 13.63
CA HIS A 87 9.25 49.09 14.22
C HIS A 87 9.90 49.31 15.59
N ASP A 88 10.86 50.22 15.71
CA ASP A 88 11.59 50.49 16.95
C ASP A 88 10.65 51.01 18.06
N THR A 89 9.60 51.73 17.68
CA THR A 89 8.63 52.30 18.64
C THR A 89 7.84 51.21 19.36
N TYR A 90 7.43 50.18 18.68
CA TYR A 90 6.53 49.14 19.22
C TYR A 90 7.22 47.84 19.55
N GLN A 91 8.49 47.63 19.16
CA GLN A 91 9.22 46.39 19.32
C GLN A 91 9.14 45.79 20.73
N LYS A 92 9.42 46.58 21.76
CA LYS A 92 9.43 46.10 23.16
C LYS A 92 8.04 45.67 23.63
N SER A 93 7.00 46.47 23.35
CA SER A 93 5.64 46.17 23.78
C SER A 93 5.07 44.96 23.07
N ILE A 94 5.33 44.82 21.76
CA ILE A 94 4.95 43.64 20.98
C ILE A 94 5.69 42.39 21.48
N ALA A 95 7.00 42.48 21.72
CA ALA A 95 7.77 41.34 22.22
C ALA A 95 7.24 40.86 23.58
N SER A 96 6.95 41.79 24.51
CA SER A 96 6.37 41.42 25.80
C SER A 96 4.99 40.80 25.69
N PHE A 97 4.16 41.28 24.77
CA PHE A 97 2.85 40.67 24.46
C PHE A 97 2.99 39.25 23.92
N LEU A 98 3.86 39.02 22.93
CA LEU A 98 4.10 37.71 22.36
C LEU A 98 4.67 36.70 23.38
N THR A 99 5.60 37.15 24.22
CA THR A 99 6.14 36.34 25.32
C THR A 99 5.02 35.89 26.26
N PHE A 100 4.13 36.83 26.63
CA PHE A 100 3.00 36.52 27.49
C PHE A 100 2.02 35.50 26.86
N LEU A 101 1.81 35.58 25.55
CA LEU A 101 0.96 34.56 24.84
C LEU A 101 1.57 33.15 24.98
N TRP A 102 2.89 33.01 24.86
CA TRP A 102 3.56 31.74 25.10
C TRP A 102 3.48 31.28 26.55
N ASP A 103 3.60 32.20 27.49
CA ASP A 103 3.44 31.90 28.93
C ASP A 103 2.02 31.43 29.29
N VAL A 104 1.00 31.82 28.49
CA VAL A 104 -0.40 31.34 28.58
C VAL A 104 -0.59 29.97 27.96
N ASP A 105 0.45 29.34 27.36
CA ASP A 105 0.43 28.10 26.61
C ASP A 105 -0.24 28.19 25.22
N LEU A 106 -0.30 29.38 24.64
CA LEU A 106 -0.77 29.59 23.27
C LEU A 106 0.37 29.32 22.30
N GLU A 107 0.19 28.31 21.39
CA GLU A 107 1.13 28.07 20.29
C GLU A 107 0.93 29.11 19.18
N VAL A 108 1.68 30.23 19.28
CA VAL A 108 1.52 31.38 18.39
C VAL A 108 2.63 31.43 17.33
N GLY A 109 2.24 31.31 16.05
CA GLY A 109 3.02 31.77 14.91
C GLY A 109 2.76 33.26 14.70
N HIS A 110 3.80 34.09 14.51
CA HIS A 110 3.60 35.52 14.38
C HIS A 110 4.49 36.20 13.33
N ALA A 111 3.98 37.31 12.82
CA ALA A 111 4.74 38.26 12.02
C ALA A 111 4.35 39.69 12.43
N THR A 112 5.33 40.62 12.45
CA THR A 112 5.07 42.06 12.62
C THR A 112 5.51 42.77 11.36
N ARG A 113 4.59 43.50 10.71
CA ARG A 113 4.86 44.14 9.40
C ARG A 113 4.25 45.53 9.32
N ASP A 114 4.96 46.45 8.69
CA ASP A 114 4.37 47.64 8.12
C ASP A 114 3.95 47.40 6.65
N LEU A 115 3.45 48.39 5.95
CA LEU A 115 3.03 48.23 4.57
C LEU A 115 4.20 47.95 3.61
N LYS A 116 5.42 48.47 3.91
CA LYS A 116 6.60 48.22 3.11
C LYS A 116 7.04 46.77 3.22
N ASP A 117 7.00 46.23 4.43
CA ASP A 117 7.26 44.81 4.65
C ASP A 117 6.25 43.91 3.93
N CYS A 118 4.97 44.30 3.94
CA CYS A 118 3.96 43.56 3.17
C CYS A 118 4.25 43.57 1.66
N ILE A 119 4.77 44.69 1.13
CA ILE A 119 5.16 44.80 -0.28
C ILE A 119 6.39 43.91 -0.57
N SER A 120 7.38 43.90 0.31
CA SER A 120 8.62 43.15 0.10
C SER A 120 8.46 41.62 0.02
N VAL A 121 7.37 41.09 0.58
CA VAL A 121 7.08 39.63 0.63
C VAL A 121 5.96 39.20 -0.33
N ILE A 122 5.49 40.12 -1.18
CA ILE A 122 4.33 39.87 -2.07
C ILE A 122 4.66 38.89 -3.21
N ASP A 123 5.94 38.65 -3.47
CA ASP A 123 6.41 37.68 -4.46
C ASP A 123 6.33 36.24 -3.93
N ASP A 124 6.23 36.05 -2.61
CA ASP A 124 6.03 34.74 -1.99
C ASP A 124 4.55 34.36 -1.99
N LEU A 125 4.21 33.37 -2.82
CA LEU A 125 2.85 32.85 -2.99
C LEU A 125 2.25 32.35 -1.67
N SER A 126 3.05 31.79 -0.78
CA SER A 126 2.59 31.27 0.53
C SER A 126 2.19 32.42 1.45
N VAL A 127 2.94 33.50 1.45
CA VAL A 127 2.62 34.71 2.21
C VAL A 127 1.37 35.38 1.66
N VAL A 128 1.28 35.56 0.35
CA VAL A 128 0.06 36.12 -0.29
C VAL A 128 -1.17 35.30 0.06
N THR A 129 -1.07 33.97 0.03
CA THR A 129 -2.17 33.07 0.39
C THR A 129 -2.60 33.24 1.86
N ASN A 130 -1.64 33.35 2.79
CA ASN A 130 -1.93 33.57 4.19
C ASN A 130 -2.59 34.94 4.43
N LEU A 131 -2.13 35.97 3.75
CA LEU A 131 -2.71 37.33 3.82
C LEU A 131 -4.08 37.40 3.14
N LEU A 132 -4.34 36.59 2.13
CA LEU A 132 -5.66 36.47 1.50
C LEU A 132 -6.71 35.97 2.49
N GLU A 133 -6.34 35.08 3.40
CA GLU A 133 -7.20 34.48 4.44
C GLU A 133 -7.25 35.29 5.74
N SER A 134 -6.78 36.53 5.71
CA SER A 134 -6.69 37.35 6.93
C SER A 134 -8.01 38.00 7.31
N ARG A 135 -8.24 38.12 8.64
CA ARG A 135 -9.34 38.90 9.25
C ARG A 135 -8.83 39.70 10.45
N VAL A 136 -9.45 40.84 10.69
CA VAL A 136 -9.12 41.70 11.85
C VAL A 136 -9.67 41.11 13.15
N ILE A 137 -8.83 40.97 14.20
CA ILE A 137 -9.26 40.66 15.55
C ILE A 137 -9.59 41.93 16.27
N LEU A 138 -8.65 42.89 16.30
CA LEU A 138 -8.86 44.21 16.90
C LEU A 138 -7.85 45.25 16.39
N GLY A 139 -8.05 46.53 16.71
CA GLY A 139 -7.14 47.63 16.42
C GLY A 139 -7.48 48.42 15.15
N LYS A 140 -6.46 49.09 14.56
CA LYS A 140 -6.65 50.08 13.46
C LYS A 140 -6.99 49.43 12.12
N LYS A 141 -8.27 49.26 11.86
CA LYS A 141 -8.78 48.62 10.61
C LYS A 141 -8.25 49.27 9.33
N SER A 142 -7.89 50.56 9.34
CA SER A 142 -7.35 51.22 8.15
C SER A 142 -6.01 50.66 7.69
N LEU A 143 -5.17 50.13 8.60
CA LEU A 143 -3.92 49.42 8.23
C LEU A 143 -4.24 48.13 7.49
N PHE A 144 -5.20 47.39 7.97
CA PHE A 144 -5.66 46.16 7.34
C PHE A 144 -6.20 46.39 5.92
N PHE A 145 -7.06 47.41 5.75
CA PHE A 145 -7.58 47.73 4.42
C PHE A 145 -6.48 48.17 3.44
N LYS A 146 -5.49 48.96 3.91
CA LYS A 146 -4.34 49.32 3.10
C LYS A 146 -3.53 48.08 2.66
N MET A 147 -3.28 47.17 3.60
CA MET A 147 -2.62 45.88 3.28
C MET A 147 -3.41 45.06 2.23
N LYS A 148 -4.73 44.96 2.35
CA LYS A 148 -5.57 44.27 1.33
C LYS A 148 -5.45 44.91 -0.07
N VAL A 149 -5.40 46.26 -0.14
CA VAL A 149 -5.18 46.96 -1.42
C VAL A 149 -3.80 46.62 -2.01
N VAL A 150 -2.76 46.60 -1.16
CA VAL A 150 -1.39 46.27 -1.56
C VAL A 150 -1.32 44.84 -2.13
N ILE A 151 -1.94 43.88 -1.45
CA ILE A 151 -1.96 42.47 -1.89
C ILE A 151 -2.65 42.36 -3.26
N LYS A 152 -3.77 43.06 -3.48
CA LYS A 152 -4.49 43.04 -4.76
C LYS A 152 -3.72 43.73 -5.88
N SER A 153 -2.86 44.69 -5.58
CA SER A 153 -1.99 45.38 -6.55
C SER A 153 -0.68 44.63 -6.82
N SER A 154 -0.55 43.39 -6.33
CA SER A 154 0.63 42.55 -6.49
C SER A 154 0.90 42.21 -7.96
N ILE A 155 2.10 41.70 -8.20
CA ILE A 155 2.56 41.24 -9.54
C ILE A 155 1.80 40.01 -10.05
N TRP A 156 1.01 39.33 -9.20
CA TRP A 156 0.28 38.12 -9.56
C TRP A 156 -0.95 38.44 -10.40
N SER A 157 -0.88 38.18 -11.70
CA SER A 157 -2.10 38.10 -12.53
C SER A 157 -2.95 36.91 -12.09
N SER A 158 -4.25 36.92 -12.39
CA SER A 158 -5.13 35.79 -12.08
C SER A 158 -4.60 34.49 -12.69
N GLN A 159 -4.07 34.55 -13.91
CA GLN A 159 -3.51 33.41 -14.62
C GLN A 159 -2.19 32.92 -13.97
N SER A 160 -1.26 33.81 -13.61
CA SER A 160 0.00 33.41 -12.98
C SER A 160 -0.23 32.84 -11.58
N PHE A 161 -1.17 33.38 -10.81
CA PHE A 161 -1.57 32.83 -9.51
C PHE A 161 -2.14 31.41 -9.63
N LEU A 162 -3.03 31.17 -10.61
CA LEU A 162 -3.60 29.86 -10.90
C LEU A 162 -2.50 28.85 -11.25
N VAL A 163 -1.63 29.17 -12.21
CA VAL A 163 -0.56 28.27 -12.66
C VAL A 163 0.39 27.89 -11.53
N GLU A 164 0.82 28.85 -10.72
CA GLU A 164 1.73 28.53 -9.60
C GLU A 164 1.02 27.77 -8.47
N LYS A 165 -0.28 28.01 -8.21
CA LYS A 165 -1.05 27.20 -7.26
C LYS A 165 -1.26 25.76 -7.73
N GLN A 166 -1.47 25.54 -9.02
CA GLN A 166 -1.53 24.19 -9.59
C GLN A 166 -0.17 23.49 -9.51
N LYS A 167 0.91 24.22 -9.77
CA LYS A 167 2.27 23.68 -9.62
C LYS A 167 2.60 23.32 -8.17
N GLU A 168 2.25 24.18 -7.20
CA GLU A 168 2.37 23.90 -5.77
C GLU A 168 1.58 22.62 -5.41
N GLN A 169 0.33 22.53 -5.87
CA GLN A 169 -0.52 21.35 -5.62
C GLN A 169 0.08 20.09 -6.26
N HIS A 170 0.56 20.18 -7.49
CA HIS A 170 1.17 19.05 -8.18
C HIS A 170 2.42 18.56 -7.45
N ASN A 171 3.32 19.44 -7.05
CA ASN A 171 4.52 19.09 -6.29
C ASN A 171 4.16 18.46 -4.93
N ARG A 172 3.17 19.00 -4.22
CA ARG A 172 2.68 18.43 -2.98
C ARG A 172 2.14 17.02 -3.18
N HIS A 173 1.33 16.80 -4.21
CA HIS A 173 0.79 15.49 -4.55
C HIS A 173 1.88 14.50 -4.96
N GLN A 174 2.90 14.93 -5.71
CA GLN A 174 4.04 14.08 -6.06
C GLN A 174 4.85 13.66 -4.84
N ASN A 175 5.16 14.57 -3.94
CA ASN A 175 5.92 14.29 -2.72
C ASN A 175 5.16 13.34 -1.78
N LEU A 176 3.83 13.31 -1.87
CA LEU A 176 2.95 12.46 -1.10
C LEU A 176 2.41 11.28 -1.90
N SER A 177 2.75 11.14 -3.18
CA SER A 177 2.16 10.12 -4.07
C SER A 177 2.49 8.69 -3.66
N ASN A 178 3.60 8.46 -2.98
CA ASN A 178 3.89 7.19 -2.32
C ASN A 178 3.06 6.99 -1.02
N ILE A 179 2.37 8.03 -0.55
CA ILE A 179 1.60 8.06 0.71
C ILE A 179 0.10 8.25 0.43
N ALA A 180 -0.29 8.84 -0.70
CA ALA A 180 -1.68 9.25 -0.96
C ALA A 180 -2.66 8.09 -1.17
N TYR A 181 -2.16 6.94 -1.62
CA TYR A 181 -2.92 5.68 -1.69
C TYR A 181 -2.45 4.69 -0.63
N ASN A 182 -1.55 5.11 0.25
CA ASN A 182 -1.16 4.38 1.43
C ASN A 182 -2.32 4.41 2.42
N LEU A 183 -2.52 3.33 3.14
CA LEU A 183 -3.57 3.19 4.15
C LEU A 183 -3.43 4.14 5.35
N GLU A 184 -2.40 4.97 5.40
CA GLU A 184 -2.16 6.03 6.38
C GLU A 184 -2.12 7.43 5.75
N PRO A 185 -3.25 7.95 5.22
CA PRO A 185 -3.27 9.20 4.47
C PRO A 185 -3.10 10.42 5.39
N ASN A 186 -2.60 11.52 4.81
CA ASN A 186 -2.62 12.84 5.45
C ASN A 186 -3.92 13.57 5.11
N ILE A 187 -4.78 13.80 6.13
CA ILE A 187 -6.13 14.39 5.97
C ILE A 187 -6.09 15.77 5.32
N LYS A 188 -5.02 16.54 5.57
CA LYS A 188 -4.87 17.90 5.09
C LYS A 188 -4.21 17.97 3.72
N GLN A 189 -3.12 17.23 3.51
CA GLN A 189 -2.22 17.46 2.38
C GLN A 189 -2.33 16.43 1.26
N SER A 190 -2.85 15.21 1.52
CA SER A 190 -3.04 14.19 0.48
C SER A 190 -4.02 14.65 -0.60
N PRO A 191 -3.94 14.10 -1.82
CA PRO A 191 -4.92 14.37 -2.87
C PRO A 191 -6.36 14.17 -2.37
N GLY A 192 -7.20 15.16 -2.60
CA GLY A 192 -8.58 15.20 -2.09
C GLY A 192 -8.71 15.59 -0.62
N GLY A 193 -7.61 15.97 0.06
CA GLY A 193 -7.63 16.46 1.43
C GLY A 193 -8.07 17.93 1.54
N LEU A 194 -8.09 18.45 2.76
CA LEU A 194 -8.53 19.83 3.06
C LEU A 194 -7.77 20.90 2.25
N ARG A 195 -6.49 20.68 1.96
CA ARG A 195 -5.67 21.62 1.21
C ARG A 195 -6.14 21.80 -0.24
N ASP A 196 -6.74 20.77 -0.84
CA ASP A 196 -7.29 20.86 -2.20
C ASP A 196 -8.55 21.73 -2.22
N ILE A 197 -9.43 21.59 -1.22
CA ILE A 197 -10.60 22.48 -1.05
C ILE A 197 -10.13 23.92 -0.85
N GLN A 198 -9.10 24.12 -0.01
CA GLN A 198 -8.53 25.43 0.24
C GLN A 198 -7.89 26.03 -1.03
N THR A 199 -7.23 25.23 -1.86
CA THR A 199 -6.64 25.66 -3.12
C THR A 199 -7.70 26.21 -4.08
N VAL A 200 -8.83 25.51 -4.22
CA VAL A 200 -9.98 26.02 -4.99
C VAL A 200 -10.49 27.34 -4.42
N ALA A 201 -10.65 27.44 -3.09
CA ALA A 201 -11.13 28.66 -2.44
C ALA A 201 -10.15 29.85 -2.65
N TRP A 202 -8.84 29.65 -2.58
CA TRP A 202 -7.85 30.71 -2.79
C TRP A 202 -7.84 31.21 -4.23
N VAL A 203 -7.85 30.27 -5.20
CA VAL A 203 -7.91 30.61 -6.61
C VAL A 203 -9.22 31.34 -6.93
N ALA A 204 -10.34 30.89 -6.35
CA ALA A 204 -11.63 31.55 -6.52
C ALA A 204 -11.65 32.99 -5.95
N LYS A 205 -11.14 33.17 -4.74
CA LYS A 205 -11.00 34.50 -4.12
C LYS A 205 -10.12 35.42 -4.93
N TRP A 206 -9.03 34.90 -5.47
CA TRP A 206 -8.10 35.68 -6.27
C TRP A 206 -8.67 36.05 -7.65
N TYR A 207 -9.28 35.08 -8.33
CA TYR A 207 -9.75 35.23 -9.72
C TYR A 207 -11.06 36.02 -9.81
N PHE A 208 -12.03 35.73 -8.92
CA PHE A 208 -13.38 36.28 -8.98
C PHE A 208 -13.68 37.36 -7.94
N ASP A 209 -12.72 37.64 -7.04
CA ASP A 209 -12.94 38.56 -5.91
C ASP A 209 -14.16 38.18 -5.05
N VAL A 210 -14.33 36.89 -4.78
CA VAL A 210 -15.39 36.33 -3.94
C VAL A 210 -14.87 36.08 -2.51
N ASN A 211 -15.75 36.14 -1.54
CA ASN A 211 -15.43 35.86 -0.15
C ASN A 211 -15.68 34.42 0.24
N THR A 212 -16.67 33.77 -0.39
CA THR A 212 -17.11 32.42 -0.11
C THR A 212 -17.18 31.57 -1.37
N LEU A 213 -17.07 30.25 -1.22
CA LEU A 213 -17.28 29.32 -2.34
C LEU A 213 -18.73 29.33 -2.85
N PHE A 214 -19.69 29.73 -2.01
CA PHE A 214 -21.09 29.81 -2.42
C PHE A 214 -21.33 30.89 -3.51
N GLU A 215 -20.64 32.02 -3.45
CA GLU A 215 -20.71 33.06 -4.46
C GLU A 215 -20.28 32.58 -5.87
N LEU A 216 -19.54 31.48 -5.97
CA LEU A 216 -19.23 30.83 -7.24
C LEU A 216 -20.46 30.17 -7.88
N VAL A 217 -21.48 29.82 -7.09
CA VAL A 217 -22.76 29.29 -7.58
C VAL A 217 -23.51 30.43 -8.31
N ASP A 218 -23.55 31.62 -7.72
CA ASP A 218 -24.16 32.79 -8.33
C ASP A 218 -23.47 33.19 -9.65
N LYS A 219 -22.14 32.98 -9.69
CA LYS A 219 -21.35 33.21 -10.90
C LYS A 219 -21.41 32.06 -11.92
N GLN A 220 -22.21 31.01 -11.67
CA GLN A 220 -22.34 29.80 -12.51
C GLN A 220 -21.04 29.02 -12.72
N TYR A 221 -20.07 29.25 -11.84
CA TYR A 221 -18.78 28.55 -11.86
C TYR A 221 -18.86 27.21 -11.11
N LEU A 222 -19.68 27.16 -10.07
CA LEU A 222 -20.03 26.00 -9.29
C LEU A 222 -21.52 25.71 -9.46
N THR A 223 -21.91 24.46 -9.61
CA THR A 223 -23.32 24.10 -9.48
C THR A 223 -23.68 23.97 -8.00
N ILE A 224 -24.96 24.14 -7.66
CA ILE A 224 -25.44 23.97 -6.27
C ILE A 224 -25.13 22.55 -5.74
N THR A 225 -25.20 21.54 -6.60
CA THR A 225 -24.86 20.15 -6.27
C THR A 225 -23.37 19.99 -5.95
N GLU A 226 -22.48 20.55 -6.78
CA GLU A 226 -21.03 20.52 -6.54
C GLU A 226 -20.67 21.24 -5.26
N TYR A 227 -21.29 22.40 -4.98
CA TYR A 227 -21.13 23.11 -3.71
C TYR A 227 -21.54 22.26 -2.52
N GLY A 228 -22.71 21.62 -2.60
CA GLY A 228 -23.19 20.71 -1.55
C GLY A 228 -22.23 19.57 -1.29
N LEU A 229 -21.72 18.95 -2.34
CA LEU A 229 -20.74 17.86 -2.24
C LEU A 229 -19.41 18.32 -1.62
N LEU A 230 -18.88 19.49 -2.01
CA LEU A 230 -17.67 20.05 -1.40
C LEU A 230 -17.89 20.35 0.07
N LYS A 231 -19.02 20.94 0.42
CA LYS A 231 -19.36 21.30 1.80
C LYS A 231 -19.48 20.09 2.71
N THR A 232 -20.22 19.08 2.26
CA THR A 232 -20.38 17.80 2.99
C THR A 232 -19.01 17.11 3.17
N SER A 233 -18.18 17.09 2.12
CA SER A 233 -16.84 16.52 2.19
C SER A 233 -15.93 17.27 3.16
N GLN A 234 -15.97 18.61 3.17
CA GLN A 234 -15.23 19.44 4.10
C GLN A 234 -15.63 19.16 5.56
N LEU A 235 -16.94 19.06 5.83
CA LEU A 235 -17.46 18.76 7.16
C LEU A 235 -16.98 17.39 7.65
N PHE A 236 -17.03 16.39 6.79
CA PHE A 236 -16.50 15.05 7.11
C PHE A 236 -15.01 15.11 7.47
N LEU A 237 -14.19 15.74 6.62
CA LEU A 237 -12.75 15.87 6.87
C LEU A 237 -12.46 16.70 8.15
N PHE A 238 -13.27 17.68 8.48
CA PHE A 238 -13.16 18.42 9.74
C PHE A 238 -13.42 17.51 10.95
N LYS A 239 -14.47 16.70 10.92
CA LYS A 239 -14.75 15.71 11.97
C LYS A 239 -13.58 14.74 12.17
N VAL A 240 -13.08 14.17 11.08
CA VAL A 240 -11.96 13.22 11.13
C VAL A 240 -10.71 13.89 11.71
N ARG A 241 -10.39 15.10 11.27
CA ARG A 241 -9.21 15.84 11.76
C ARG A 241 -9.35 16.22 13.23
N PHE A 242 -10.54 16.62 13.64
CA PHE A 242 -10.84 16.98 15.03
C PHE A 242 -10.67 15.76 15.94
N ALA A 243 -11.30 14.65 15.60
CA ALA A 243 -11.17 13.39 16.33
C ALA A 243 -9.70 12.94 16.44
N LEU A 244 -8.95 13.02 15.32
CA LEU A 244 -7.55 12.64 15.29
C LEU A 244 -6.69 13.48 16.22
N HIS A 245 -6.89 14.81 16.25
CA HIS A 245 -6.17 15.72 17.15
C HIS A 245 -6.45 15.41 18.62
N ILE A 246 -7.71 15.11 18.98
CA ILE A 246 -8.07 14.70 20.34
C ILE A 246 -7.40 13.40 20.74
N ILE A 247 -7.46 12.39 19.88
CA ILE A 247 -6.90 11.03 20.15
C ILE A 247 -5.38 11.11 20.26
N ALA A 248 -4.72 11.83 19.35
CA ALA A 248 -3.29 12.00 19.36
C ALA A 248 -2.79 12.92 20.49
N ASN A 249 -3.67 13.69 21.11
CA ASN A 249 -3.38 14.73 22.10
C ASN A 249 -2.32 15.73 21.63
N ARG A 250 -2.32 16.01 20.32
CA ARG A 250 -1.43 16.94 19.63
C ARG A 250 -1.98 17.25 18.23
N ARG A 251 -1.37 18.21 17.57
CA ARG A 251 -1.59 18.39 16.13
C ARG A 251 -1.07 17.16 15.37
N GLU A 252 -1.97 16.45 14.70
CA GLU A 252 -1.66 15.28 13.89
C GLU A 252 -2.56 15.26 12.65
N ASP A 253 -1.95 15.26 11.48
CA ASP A 253 -2.69 15.26 10.21
C ASP A 253 -2.57 13.90 9.47
N ARG A 254 -1.69 12.97 9.94
CA ARG A 254 -1.54 11.62 9.39
C ARG A 254 -2.46 10.65 10.11
N LEU A 255 -3.40 10.08 9.38
CA LEU A 255 -4.34 9.07 9.88
C LEU A 255 -3.65 7.69 9.93
N ALA A 256 -2.64 7.58 10.83
CA ALA A 256 -1.88 6.35 11.03
C ALA A 256 -2.76 5.21 11.57
N PHE A 257 -2.39 3.96 11.28
CA PHE A 257 -3.13 2.76 11.70
C PHE A 257 -3.50 2.77 13.18
N GLN A 258 -2.57 3.21 14.02
CA GLN A 258 -2.77 3.31 15.48
C GLN A 258 -3.97 4.18 15.88
N TYR A 259 -4.37 5.14 15.06
CA TYR A 259 -5.46 6.07 15.35
C TYR A 259 -6.78 5.67 14.68
N GLN A 260 -6.72 4.93 13.55
CA GLN A 260 -7.89 4.68 12.70
C GLN A 260 -9.04 4.02 13.44
N LYS A 261 -8.77 2.97 14.24
CA LYS A 261 -9.79 2.28 15.02
C LYS A 261 -10.44 3.21 16.05
N SER A 262 -9.64 3.99 16.77
CA SER A 262 -10.13 4.94 17.78
C SER A 262 -10.93 6.08 17.15
N VAL A 263 -10.49 6.58 15.99
CA VAL A 263 -11.24 7.60 15.22
C VAL A 263 -12.57 7.04 14.74
N ALA A 264 -12.58 5.83 14.17
CA ALA A 264 -13.81 5.18 13.73
C ALA A 264 -14.82 5.04 14.89
N THR A 265 -14.39 4.54 16.03
CA THR A 265 -15.24 4.40 17.23
C THR A 265 -15.76 5.76 17.71
N MET A 266 -14.89 6.78 17.79
CA MET A 266 -15.28 8.13 18.23
C MET A 266 -16.29 8.77 17.30
N LEU A 267 -16.24 8.46 16.00
CA LEU A 267 -17.19 8.96 15.00
C LEU A 267 -18.45 8.09 14.86
N GLY A 268 -18.64 7.07 15.74
CA GLY A 268 -19.86 6.28 15.82
C GLY A 268 -19.95 5.10 14.86
N TYR A 269 -18.84 4.71 14.21
CA TYR A 269 -18.82 3.47 13.41
C TYR A 269 -18.79 2.25 14.33
N VAL A 270 -19.55 1.22 13.97
CA VAL A 270 -19.69 -0.03 14.72
C VAL A 270 -19.39 -1.22 13.83
N ASP A 271 -18.90 -2.30 14.44
CA ASP A 271 -18.68 -3.57 13.74
C ASP A 271 -20.03 -4.18 13.31
N GLY A 272 -20.07 -4.63 12.06
CA GLY A 272 -21.24 -5.27 11.45
C GLY A 272 -20.78 -6.29 10.40
N ASP A 273 -21.25 -6.16 9.15
CA ASP A 273 -20.79 -6.99 8.03
C ASP A 273 -19.32 -6.76 7.69
N SER A 274 -18.77 -5.59 8.06
CA SER A 274 -17.35 -5.22 8.00
C SER A 274 -16.91 -4.64 9.34
N LEU A 275 -15.59 -4.53 9.56
CA LEU A 275 -15.06 -3.85 10.74
C LEU A 275 -15.41 -2.36 10.69
N ALA A 276 -15.69 -1.76 11.86
CA ALA A 276 -15.97 -0.33 12.00
C ALA A 276 -14.90 0.53 11.31
N VAL A 277 -13.64 0.17 11.46
CA VAL A 277 -12.51 0.86 10.84
C VAL A 277 -12.53 0.76 9.32
N GLU A 278 -12.93 -0.38 8.76
CA GLU A 278 -13.02 -0.56 7.29
C GLU A 278 -14.16 0.28 6.71
N ALA A 279 -15.31 0.31 7.37
CA ALA A 279 -16.44 1.15 6.98
C ALA A 279 -16.08 2.64 7.03
N PHE A 280 -15.44 3.09 8.10
CA PHE A 280 -14.93 4.46 8.25
C PHE A 280 -13.93 4.82 7.13
N MET A 281 -12.93 3.99 6.89
CA MET A 281 -11.91 4.26 5.89
C MET A 281 -12.48 4.24 4.47
N LYS A 282 -13.49 3.42 4.20
CA LYS A 282 -14.21 3.45 2.93
C LYS A 282 -14.88 4.80 2.68
N ASP A 283 -15.59 5.33 3.68
CA ASP A 283 -16.21 6.67 3.59
C ASP A 283 -15.15 7.76 3.42
N TYR A 284 -14.01 7.62 4.10
CA TYR A 284 -12.88 8.53 3.95
C TYR A 284 -12.34 8.53 2.51
N TYR A 285 -12.04 7.36 1.93
CA TYR A 285 -11.51 7.29 0.57
C TYR A 285 -12.51 7.73 -0.49
N GLN A 286 -13.78 7.44 -0.32
CA GLN A 286 -14.84 7.96 -1.20
C GLN A 286 -14.92 9.49 -1.13
N THR A 287 -14.78 10.05 0.08
CA THR A 287 -14.82 11.51 0.29
C THR A 287 -13.62 12.19 -0.39
N VAL A 288 -12.39 11.72 -0.17
CA VAL A 288 -11.20 12.33 -0.80
C VAL A 288 -11.19 12.15 -2.32
N THR A 289 -11.72 11.04 -2.84
CA THR A 289 -11.89 10.84 -4.28
C THR A 289 -12.86 11.87 -4.87
N ARG A 290 -13.98 12.13 -4.18
CA ARG A 290 -14.96 13.15 -4.58
C ARG A 290 -14.35 14.54 -4.59
N VAL A 291 -13.64 14.93 -3.54
CA VAL A 291 -12.95 16.24 -3.46
C VAL A 291 -11.90 16.37 -4.57
N SER A 292 -11.10 15.34 -4.80
CA SER A 292 -10.07 15.33 -5.85
C SER A 292 -10.68 15.54 -7.23
N ARG A 293 -11.82 14.88 -7.53
CA ARG A 293 -12.57 15.04 -8.79
C ARG A 293 -13.07 16.48 -8.96
N LEU A 294 -13.69 17.04 -7.93
CA LEU A 294 -14.23 18.40 -7.98
C LEU A 294 -13.11 19.44 -8.08
N ASN A 295 -12.02 19.26 -7.36
CA ASN A 295 -10.84 20.12 -7.45
C ASN A 295 -10.30 20.20 -8.88
N ASP A 296 -10.13 19.04 -9.54
CA ASP A 296 -9.67 19.02 -10.94
C ASP A 296 -10.62 19.77 -11.88
N ILE A 297 -11.94 19.53 -11.76
CA ILE A 297 -12.94 20.19 -12.59
C ILE A 297 -12.88 21.70 -12.39
N LEU A 298 -12.86 22.15 -11.12
CA LEU A 298 -12.94 23.57 -10.81
C LEU A 298 -11.67 24.34 -11.22
N LEU A 299 -10.49 23.78 -10.98
CA LEU A 299 -9.23 24.43 -11.41
C LEU A 299 -9.13 24.47 -12.93
N GLN A 300 -9.55 23.41 -13.62
CA GLN A 300 -9.50 23.34 -15.08
C GLN A 300 -10.48 24.30 -15.74
N LEU A 301 -11.66 24.58 -15.15
CA LEU A 301 -12.60 25.55 -15.67
C LEU A 301 -12.04 26.96 -15.75
N LEU A 302 -11.00 27.26 -14.97
CA LEU A 302 -10.32 28.58 -14.98
C LEU A 302 -9.24 28.68 -16.08
N GLU A 303 -8.83 27.57 -16.68
CA GLU A 303 -7.85 27.51 -17.77
C GLU A 303 -8.51 27.61 -19.17
N ASP A 304 -9.83 27.42 -19.29
CA ASP A 304 -10.51 27.10 -20.54
C ASP A 304 -10.68 28.32 -21.48
N GLU A 305 -9.59 28.71 -22.18
CA GLU A 305 -9.72 29.32 -23.51
C GLU A 305 -9.56 28.23 -24.58
N ILE A 306 -10.63 27.94 -25.32
CA ILE A 306 -10.63 26.94 -26.40
C ILE A 306 -9.89 27.54 -27.61
N LEU A 307 -8.59 27.31 -27.68
CA LEU A 307 -7.73 27.71 -28.80
C LEU A 307 -7.14 26.45 -29.45
N ASN A 308 -6.98 26.48 -30.79
CA ASN A 308 -6.35 25.41 -31.56
C ASN A 308 -7.01 24.01 -31.40
N THR A 309 -8.24 23.88 -31.91
CA THR A 309 -8.99 22.64 -31.84
C THR A 309 -8.65 21.69 -32.99
N GLN A 310 -8.50 20.39 -32.66
CA GLN A 310 -8.40 19.31 -33.64
C GLN A 310 -9.55 18.32 -33.42
N HIS A 311 -10.32 18.03 -34.48
CA HIS A 311 -11.36 17.02 -34.41
C HIS A 311 -10.77 15.62 -34.34
N LEU A 312 -11.20 14.84 -33.36
CA LEU A 312 -10.88 13.41 -33.24
C LEU A 312 -11.91 12.55 -33.98
N ASN A 313 -13.17 12.96 -33.92
CA ASN A 313 -14.29 12.38 -34.66
C ASN A 313 -15.49 13.33 -34.68
N SER A 314 -16.68 12.85 -35.05
CA SER A 314 -17.91 13.67 -35.11
C SER A 314 -18.45 14.13 -33.75
N ARG A 315 -17.97 13.58 -32.62
CA ARG A 315 -18.44 13.86 -31.26
C ARG A 315 -17.42 14.56 -30.38
N PHE A 316 -16.13 14.38 -30.68
CA PHE A 316 -15.05 14.82 -29.82
C PHE A 316 -13.98 15.57 -30.61
N MET A 317 -13.46 16.61 -29.97
CA MET A 317 -12.28 17.37 -30.41
C MET A 317 -11.28 17.47 -29.27
N ILE A 318 -10.05 17.84 -29.59
CA ILE A 318 -9.00 18.07 -28.60
C ILE A 318 -8.53 19.51 -28.67
N SER A 319 -8.30 20.12 -27.50
CA SER A 319 -7.67 21.42 -27.31
C SER A 319 -6.75 21.35 -26.10
N HIS A 320 -5.54 21.88 -26.18
CA HIS A 320 -4.50 21.89 -25.11
C HIS A 320 -4.24 20.50 -24.49
N GLY A 321 -4.51 19.43 -25.24
CA GLY A 321 -4.35 18.04 -24.76
C GLY A 321 -5.57 17.49 -24.01
N TYR A 322 -6.69 18.24 -23.92
CA TYR A 322 -7.92 17.78 -23.32
C TYR A 322 -8.98 17.48 -24.37
N ILE A 323 -9.76 16.39 -24.16
CA ILE A 323 -10.87 16.04 -25.03
C ILE A 323 -12.10 16.86 -24.65
N HIS A 324 -12.68 17.54 -25.63
CA HIS A 324 -13.93 18.29 -25.53
C HIS A 324 -15.03 17.59 -26.30
N SER A 325 -16.25 17.56 -25.77
CA SER A 325 -17.45 17.24 -26.54
C SER A 325 -17.79 18.38 -27.50
N ILE A 326 -18.14 18.04 -28.70
CA ILE A 326 -18.54 19.03 -29.72
C ILE A 326 -19.95 19.56 -29.42
N ASP A 327 -20.86 18.68 -28.94
CA ASP A 327 -22.21 18.98 -28.55
C ASP A 327 -22.41 18.77 -27.06
N THR A 328 -23.22 19.61 -26.43
CA THR A 328 -23.58 19.53 -25.01
C THR A 328 -24.45 18.30 -24.69
N GLN A 329 -25.11 17.70 -25.66
CA GLN A 329 -25.98 16.54 -25.53
C GLN A 329 -25.33 15.22 -25.97
N VAL A 330 -24.02 15.19 -26.19
CA VAL A 330 -23.32 14.02 -26.76
C VAL A 330 -23.63 12.74 -26.00
N PHE A 331 -23.59 12.75 -24.66
CA PHE A 331 -23.83 11.57 -23.83
C PHE A 331 -25.29 11.14 -23.78
N VAL A 332 -26.23 12.09 -23.89
CA VAL A 332 -27.68 11.81 -23.95
C VAL A 332 -28.05 11.22 -25.29
N GLN A 333 -27.59 11.82 -26.38
CA GLN A 333 -27.89 11.37 -27.74
C GLN A 333 -27.15 10.07 -28.10
N THR A 334 -25.95 9.91 -27.59
CA THR A 334 -25.08 8.77 -27.88
C THR A 334 -24.43 8.22 -26.59
N PRO A 335 -25.15 7.44 -25.78
CA PRO A 335 -24.62 6.94 -24.52
C PRO A 335 -23.29 6.15 -24.68
N SER A 336 -23.06 5.47 -25.82
CA SER A 336 -21.77 4.82 -26.09
C SER A 336 -20.55 5.75 -26.01
N ALA A 337 -20.77 7.06 -26.08
CA ALA A 337 -19.75 8.10 -25.92
C ALA A 337 -19.06 8.04 -24.54
N PHE A 338 -19.74 7.52 -23.51
CA PHE A 338 -19.14 7.28 -22.19
C PHE A 338 -17.93 6.35 -22.22
N ILE A 339 -17.89 5.36 -23.09
CA ILE A 339 -16.74 4.46 -23.24
C ILE A 339 -15.82 4.94 -24.36
N GLU A 340 -16.41 5.47 -25.45
CA GLU A 340 -15.65 5.95 -26.61
C GLU A 340 -14.60 6.99 -26.24
N ILE A 341 -14.92 7.92 -25.35
CA ILE A 341 -13.98 8.98 -24.92
C ILE A 341 -12.71 8.38 -24.28
N PHE A 342 -12.82 7.31 -23.49
CA PHE A 342 -11.68 6.62 -22.88
C PHE A 342 -10.90 5.78 -23.90
N LEU A 343 -11.59 5.22 -24.89
CA LEU A 343 -10.92 4.59 -26.03
C LEU A 343 -10.08 5.60 -26.82
N LEU A 344 -10.57 6.81 -27.01
CA LEU A 344 -9.81 7.90 -27.64
C LEU A 344 -8.59 8.31 -26.79
N ILE A 345 -8.73 8.34 -25.46
CA ILE A 345 -7.59 8.58 -24.54
C ILE A 345 -6.52 7.49 -24.69
N ALA A 346 -6.94 6.24 -24.84
CA ALA A 346 -6.01 5.14 -25.02
C ALA A 346 -5.32 5.18 -26.38
N LYS A 347 -6.04 5.56 -27.45
CA LYS A 347 -5.51 5.66 -28.82
C LYS A 347 -4.53 6.82 -29.02
N HIS A 348 -4.67 7.90 -28.26
CA HIS A 348 -3.91 9.13 -28.44
C HIS A 348 -3.05 9.46 -27.22
N SER A 349 -1.76 9.12 -27.24
CA SER A 349 -0.83 9.30 -26.12
C SER A 349 -0.65 10.75 -25.66
N TYR A 350 -0.84 11.71 -26.58
CA TYR A 350 -0.75 13.16 -26.33
C TYR A 350 -1.97 13.72 -25.59
N VAL A 351 -3.09 12.99 -25.51
CA VAL A 351 -4.25 13.40 -24.71
C VAL A 351 -3.87 13.42 -23.24
N ARG A 352 -4.08 14.53 -22.55
CA ARG A 352 -3.82 14.68 -21.11
C ARG A 352 -4.99 14.18 -20.27
N GLY A 353 -6.23 14.46 -20.70
CA GLY A 353 -7.44 14.12 -20.00
C GLY A 353 -8.72 14.57 -20.74
N ILE A 354 -9.78 14.74 -19.98
CA ILE A 354 -11.09 15.20 -20.45
C ILE A 354 -11.31 16.62 -19.92
N SER A 355 -11.87 17.51 -20.73
CA SER A 355 -12.14 18.89 -20.32
C SER A 355 -13.24 18.96 -19.23
N ALA A 356 -13.13 19.94 -18.34
CA ALA A 356 -14.06 20.12 -17.25
C ALA A 356 -15.52 20.24 -17.69
N LYS A 357 -15.76 20.93 -18.79
CA LYS A 357 -17.11 21.06 -19.38
C LYS A 357 -17.66 19.71 -19.83
N THR A 358 -16.81 18.89 -20.47
CA THR A 358 -17.18 17.54 -20.90
C THR A 358 -17.39 16.61 -19.70
N LEU A 359 -16.56 16.71 -18.66
CA LEU A 359 -16.73 15.97 -17.41
C LEU A 359 -18.05 16.28 -16.71
N ARG A 360 -18.46 17.57 -16.66
CA ARG A 360 -19.78 17.95 -16.12
C ARG A 360 -20.92 17.35 -16.91
N GLN A 361 -20.83 17.36 -18.23
CA GLN A 361 -21.85 16.72 -19.08
C GLN A 361 -21.92 15.22 -18.82
N MET A 362 -20.77 14.55 -18.67
CA MET A 362 -20.73 13.13 -18.28
C MET A 362 -21.39 12.91 -16.92
N GLN A 363 -21.03 13.71 -15.90
CA GLN A 363 -21.59 13.56 -14.55
C GLN A 363 -23.11 13.82 -14.53
N ASN A 364 -23.60 14.81 -15.25
CA ASN A 364 -25.03 15.11 -15.34
C ASN A 364 -25.84 14.02 -16.05
N SER A 365 -25.21 13.14 -16.78
CA SER A 365 -25.83 12.09 -17.58
C SER A 365 -25.36 10.68 -17.17
N ILE A 366 -24.68 10.55 -16.04
CA ILE A 366 -24.02 9.28 -15.61
C ILE A 366 -25.04 8.17 -15.38
N ASP A 367 -26.26 8.52 -14.96
CA ASP A 367 -27.38 7.58 -14.74
C ASP A 367 -27.82 6.87 -16.02
N LEU A 368 -27.39 7.34 -17.20
CA LEU A 368 -27.60 6.65 -18.47
C LEU A 368 -26.72 5.41 -18.64
N ILE A 369 -25.73 5.22 -17.75
CA ILE A 369 -24.95 3.98 -17.65
C ILE A 369 -25.74 3.02 -16.74
N ASP A 370 -26.86 2.56 -17.24
CA ASP A 370 -27.78 1.67 -16.57
C ASP A 370 -27.69 0.22 -17.13
N PHE A 371 -28.63 -0.61 -16.71
CA PHE A 371 -28.70 -1.99 -17.17
C PHE A 371 -28.92 -2.11 -18.70
N ASP A 372 -29.65 -1.20 -19.31
CA ASP A 372 -29.85 -1.19 -20.76
C ASP A 372 -28.62 -0.72 -21.53
N PHE A 373 -27.84 0.18 -20.94
CA PHE A 373 -26.50 0.54 -21.44
C PHE A 373 -25.58 -0.67 -21.48
N TYR A 374 -25.57 -1.45 -20.40
CA TYR A 374 -24.73 -2.65 -20.25
C TYR A 374 -25.09 -3.74 -21.27
N LYS A 375 -26.38 -3.86 -21.67
CA LYS A 375 -26.83 -4.83 -22.68
C LYS A 375 -26.45 -4.49 -24.12
N LYS A 376 -26.10 -3.25 -24.42
CA LYS A 376 -25.83 -2.82 -25.79
C LYS A 376 -24.50 -3.35 -26.31
N ARG A 377 -24.54 -4.21 -27.32
CA ARG A 377 -23.36 -4.79 -27.98
C ARG A 377 -22.28 -3.78 -28.37
N LYS A 378 -22.70 -2.57 -28.81
CA LYS A 378 -21.76 -1.50 -29.16
C LYS A 378 -20.89 -1.08 -27.98
N ASN A 379 -21.50 -0.92 -26.80
CA ASN A 379 -20.78 -0.50 -25.59
C ASN A 379 -19.80 -1.58 -25.15
N ASN A 380 -20.25 -2.84 -25.15
CA ASN A 380 -19.43 -3.98 -24.80
C ASN A 380 -18.22 -4.12 -25.72
N ARG A 381 -18.43 -3.97 -27.04
CA ARG A 381 -17.35 -4.00 -28.02
C ARG A 381 -16.34 -2.88 -27.80
N LEU A 382 -16.80 -1.65 -27.52
CA LEU A 382 -15.91 -0.52 -27.27
C LEU A 382 -15.05 -0.73 -26.02
N PHE A 383 -15.60 -1.36 -24.97
CA PHE A 383 -14.81 -1.65 -23.77
C PHE A 383 -13.73 -2.72 -24.02
N ILE A 384 -14.08 -3.78 -24.76
CA ILE A 384 -13.07 -4.79 -25.15
C ILE A 384 -12.01 -4.16 -26.08
N GLU A 385 -12.43 -3.33 -27.05
CA GLU A 385 -11.50 -2.58 -27.92
C GLU A 385 -10.57 -1.66 -27.13
N LEU A 386 -11.05 -1.06 -26.03
CA LEU A 386 -10.22 -0.29 -25.11
C LEU A 386 -9.13 -1.17 -24.48
N LEU A 387 -9.49 -2.34 -23.96
CA LEU A 387 -8.52 -3.29 -23.35
C LEU A 387 -7.50 -3.85 -24.36
N GLN A 388 -7.87 -3.92 -25.64
CA GLN A 388 -7.00 -4.39 -26.73
C GLN A 388 -5.95 -3.36 -27.17
N GLN A 389 -6.04 -2.10 -26.71
CA GLN A 389 -5.09 -1.08 -27.12
C GLN A 389 -3.68 -1.41 -26.62
N SER A 390 -2.66 -1.22 -27.46
CA SER A 390 -1.26 -1.45 -27.11
C SER A 390 -0.71 -0.44 -26.07
N GLN A 391 -1.36 0.69 -25.91
CA GLN A 391 -0.96 1.75 -24.96
C GLN A 391 -2.19 2.45 -24.39
N GLY A 392 -2.01 3.25 -23.34
CA GLY A 392 -3.04 4.12 -22.77
C GLY A 392 -4.13 3.43 -21.93
N VAL A 393 -4.24 2.10 -21.93
CA VAL A 393 -5.28 1.35 -21.20
C VAL A 393 -5.28 1.67 -19.71
N ASN A 394 -4.11 1.63 -19.06
CA ASN A 394 -4.00 1.95 -17.64
C ASN A 394 -4.44 3.39 -17.32
N LYS A 395 -4.09 4.36 -18.17
CA LYS A 395 -4.54 5.74 -18.04
C LYS A 395 -6.04 5.87 -18.19
N ALA A 396 -6.62 5.21 -19.18
CA ALA A 396 -8.06 5.22 -19.42
C ALA A 396 -8.83 4.62 -18.25
N LEU A 397 -8.45 3.44 -17.75
CA LEU A 397 -9.10 2.80 -16.60
C LEU A 397 -8.94 3.62 -15.31
N LYS A 398 -7.78 4.23 -15.05
CA LYS A 398 -7.60 5.15 -13.93
C LYS A 398 -8.54 6.34 -13.99
N LEU A 399 -8.74 6.93 -15.19
CA LEU A 399 -9.66 8.05 -15.38
C LEU A 399 -11.12 7.58 -15.28
N MET A 400 -11.45 6.39 -15.80
CA MET A 400 -12.78 5.79 -15.61
C MET A 400 -13.10 5.59 -14.13
N ASN A 401 -12.13 5.08 -13.35
CA ASN A 401 -12.28 4.96 -11.90
C ASN A 401 -12.43 6.33 -11.24
N ARG A 402 -11.54 7.26 -11.55
CA ARG A 402 -11.53 8.61 -10.98
C ARG A 402 -12.85 9.35 -11.21
N TYR A 403 -13.47 9.22 -12.39
CA TYR A 403 -14.70 9.91 -12.75
C TYR A 403 -15.97 9.09 -12.51
N GLY A 404 -15.89 7.93 -11.89
CA GLY A 404 -17.03 7.11 -11.49
C GLY A 404 -17.65 6.30 -12.63
N ILE A 405 -17.05 6.29 -13.82
CA ILE A 405 -17.56 5.54 -14.95
C ILE A 405 -17.39 4.04 -14.76
N LEU A 406 -16.29 3.62 -14.14
CA LEU A 406 -16.00 2.21 -13.95
C LEU A 406 -16.97 1.53 -12.98
N GLU A 407 -17.36 2.22 -11.90
CA GLU A 407 -18.34 1.72 -10.92
C GLU A 407 -19.75 1.60 -11.49
N HIS A 408 -20.15 2.53 -12.37
CA HIS A 408 -21.45 2.46 -13.05
C HIS A 408 -21.45 1.38 -14.13
N TYR A 409 -20.35 1.23 -14.87
CA TYR A 409 -20.22 0.22 -15.92
C TYR A 409 -20.04 -1.20 -15.37
N ILE A 410 -19.31 -1.36 -14.27
CA ILE A 410 -19.09 -2.63 -13.55
C ILE A 410 -19.55 -2.43 -12.10
N PRO A 411 -20.85 -2.66 -11.79
CA PRO A 411 -21.37 -2.40 -10.44
C PRO A 411 -20.66 -3.17 -9.33
N ALA A 412 -20.09 -4.36 -9.66
CA ALA A 412 -19.26 -5.11 -8.73
C ALA A 412 -17.97 -4.34 -8.35
N PHE A 413 -17.39 -3.56 -9.28
CA PHE A 413 -16.24 -2.71 -9.02
C PHE A 413 -16.58 -1.55 -8.07
N GLY A 414 -17.78 -1.01 -8.18
CA GLY A 414 -18.27 0.01 -7.24
C GLY A 414 -18.28 -0.45 -5.77
N LYS A 415 -18.48 -1.75 -5.54
CA LYS A 415 -18.45 -2.32 -4.17
C LYS A 415 -17.07 -2.31 -3.53
N ILE A 416 -16.02 -2.42 -4.35
CA ILE A 416 -14.63 -2.43 -3.88
C ILE A 416 -13.96 -1.04 -3.88
N MET A 417 -14.62 -0.01 -4.42
CA MET A 417 -14.09 1.35 -4.42
C MET A 417 -13.92 1.89 -3.00
N GLY A 418 -12.68 2.30 -2.70
CA GLY A 418 -12.28 2.75 -1.37
C GLY A 418 -12.29 1.66 -0.30
N LEU A 419 -12.59 0.40 -0.66
CA LEU A 419 -12.56 -0.71 0.28
C LEU A 419 -11.12 -0.96 0.72
N MET A 420 -10.88 -0.87 2.01
CA MET A 420 -9.63 -1.20 2.67
C MET A 420 -9.78 -2.55 3.36
N GLN A 421 -8.77 -3.40 3.28
CA GLN A 421 -8.61 -4.50 4.22
C GLN A 421 -7.72 -4.01 5.37
N TYR A 422 -8.27 -4.06 6.59
CA TYR A 422 -7.52 -3.66 7.77
C TYR A 422 -6.56 -4.77 8.17
N ASP A 423 -5.51 -4.93 7.36
CA ASP A 423 -4.41 -5.87 7.58
C ASP A 423 -3.06 -5.22 7.22
N LEU A 424 -1.98 -5.88 7.59
CA LEU A 424 -0.62 -5.39 7.38
C LEU A 424 -0.07 -5.67 5.97
N PHE A 425 -0.82 -6.40 5.12
CA PHE A 425 -0.33 -6.85 3.80
C PHE A 425 -0.63 -5.86 2.68
N HIS A 426 -1.79 -5.22 2.73
CA HIS A 426 -2.24 -4.34 1.67
C HIS A 426 -1.83 -2.91 1.99
N ALA A 427 -1.07 -2.29 1.10
CA ALA A 427 -0.71 -0.87 1.21
C ALA A 427 -1.75 0.04 0.55
N TYR A 428 -2.71 -0.53 -0.18
CA TYR A 428 -3.65 0.20 -1.04
C TYR A 428 -5.09 -0.31 -0.86
N THR A 429 -6.06 0.53 -1.22
CA THR A 429 -7.46 0.09 -1.37
C THR A 429 -7.59 -0.93 -2.49
N VAL A 430 -8.60 -1.80 -2.44
CA VAL A 430 -8.78 -2.92 -3.39
C VAL A 430 -8.89 -2.42 -4.84
N ASP A 431 -9.58 -1.31 -5.08
CA ASP A 431 -9.70 -0.68 -6.40
C ASP A 431 -8.34 -0.15 -6.91
N GLN A 432 -7.53 0.46 -6.05
CA GLN A 432 -6.20 0.96 -6.43
C GLN A 432 -5.23 -0.19 -6.66
N HIS A 433 -5.24 -1.21 -5.80
CA HIS A 433 -4.49 -2.44 -6.01
C HIS A 433 -4.82 -3.06 -7.38
N THR A 434 -6.11 -3.22 -7.70
CA THR A 434 -6.56 -3.74 -9.01
C THR A 434 -6.00 -2.92 -10.17
N LEU A 435 -6.00 -1.58 -10.08
CA LEU A 435 -5.42 -0.72 -11.11
C LEU A 435 -3.88 -0.83 -11.19
N PHE A 436 -3.20 -1.12 -10.08
CA PHE A 436 -1.76 -1.41 -10.11
C PHE A 436 -1.46 -2.77 -10.71
N VAL A 437 -2.28 -3.79 -10.48
CA VAL A 437 -2.20 -5.07 -11.18
C VAL A 437 -2.30 -4.85 -12.69
N ILE A 438 -3.30 -4.10 -13.16
CA ILE A 438 -3.44 -3.74 -14.59
C ILE A 438 -2.20 -3.01 -15.11
N ARG A 439 -1.65 -2.07 -14.35
CA ARG A 439 -0.41 -1.36 -14.72
C ARG A 439 0.75 -2.35 -14.90
N ASN A 440 0.95 -3.26 -13.96
CA ASN A 440 2.04 -4.23 -14.01
C ASN A 440 1.86 -5.21 -15.18
N LEU A 441 0.65 -5.74 -15.39
CA LEU A 441 0.33 -6.57 -16.55
C LEU A 441 0.65 -5.85 -17.87
N ARG A 442 0.32 -4.57 -17.98
CA ARG A 442 0.65 -3.79 -19.19
C ARG A 442 2.15 -3.60 -19.38
N ARG A 443 2.93 -3.42 -18.32
CA ARG A 443 4.39 -3.25 -18.38
C ARG A 443 5.09 -4.49 -18.94
N PHE A 444 4.55 -5.69 -18.79
CA PHE A 444 5.11 -6.90 -19.35
C PHE A 444 5.13 -6.92 -20.89
N PHE A 445 4.22 -6.18 -21.53
CA PHE A 445 4.14 -6.04 -22.99
C PHE A 445 4.97 -4.87 -23.55
N VAL A 446 5.68 -4.12 -22.70
CA VAL A 446 6.39 -2.89 -23.07
C VAL A 446 7.90 -3.17 -23.03
N PRO A 447 8.65 -3.02 -24.17
CA PRO A 447 10.04 -3.42 -24.26
C PRO A 447 10.98 -2.73 -23.27
N GLU A 448 10.70 -1.50 -22.90
CA GLU A 448 11.51 -0.71 -21.96
C GLU A 448 11.58 -1.36 -20.57
N PHE A 449 10.57 -2.15 -20.19
CA PHE A 449 10.51 -2.85 -18.92
C PHE A 449 11.00 -4.33 -18.99
N ALA A 450 11.42 -4.81 -20.17
CA ALA A 450 11.82 -6.20 -20.35
C ALA A 450 13.01 -6.62 -19.46
N LYS A 451 13.89 -5.69 -19.09
CA LYS A 451 15.00 -5.97 -18.16
C LYS A 451 14.51 -6.21 -16.73
N GLU A 452 13.50 -5.46 -16.31
CA GLU A 452 12.89 -5.59 -14.96
C GLU A 452 12.02 -6.85 -14.86
N PHE A 453 11.36 -7.27 -15.96
CA PHE A 453 10.38 -8.34 -15.99
C PHE A 453 10.75 -9.42 -17.02
N ALA A 454 12.00 -9.89 -17.05
CA ALA A 454 12.54 -10.69 -18.16
C ALA A 454 11.63 -11.87 -18.58
N LEU A 455 11.31 -12.79 -17.67
CA LEU A 455 10.46 -13.94 -17.98
C LEU A 455 8.99 -13.53 -18.27
N CYS A 456 8.47 -12.55 -17.54
CA CYS A 456 7.11 -12.06 -17.81
C CYS A 456 7.01 -11.44 -19.21
N SER A 457 8.02 -10.68 -19.64
CA SER A 457 8.05 -10.08 -20.97
C SER A 457 8.24 -11.13 -22.08
N GLU A 458 9.03 -12.17 -21.83
CA GLU A 458 9.17 -13.32 -22.75
C GLU A 458 7.82 -14.01 -22.94
N ILE A 459 7.14 -14.38 -21.86
CA ILE A 459 5.83 -15.03 -21.92
C ILE A 459 4.79 -14.12 -22.59
N ALA A 460 4.79 -12.82 -22.24
CA ALA A 460 3.81 -11.86 -22.77
C ALA A 460 3.89 -11.73 -24.30
N GLN A 461 5.07 -11.88 -24.92
CA GLN A 461 5.22 -11.87 -26.37
C GLN A 461 4.47 -13.03 -27.06
N GLY A 462 4.25 -14.16 -26.38
CA GLY A 462 3.48 -15.31 -26.88
C GLY A 462 1.97 -15.13 -26.76
N ILE A 463 1.49 -14.19 -25.95
CA ILE A 463 0.06 -14.01 -25.67
C ILE A 463 -0.65 -13.31 -26.81
N GLN A 464 -1.61 -14.01 -27.45
CA GLN A 464 -2.37 -13.51 -28.58
C GLN A 464 -3.53 -12.56 -28.18
N LYS A 465 -4.04 -12.70 -26.95
CA LYS A 465 -5.22 -11.97 -26.45
C LYS A 465 -4.92 -11.33 -25.09
N PRO A 466 -4.12 -10.26 -25.06
CA PRO A 466 -3.75 -9.61 -23.81
C PRO A 466 -4.95 -9.05 -23.02
N GLU A 467 -6.07 -8.75 -23.71
CA GLU A 467 -7.31 -8.29 -23.07
C GLU A 467 -7.89 -9.31 -22.08
N LEU A 468 -7.71 -10.61 -22.30
CA LEU A 468 -8.19 -11.65 -21.37
C LEU A 468 -7.40 -11.62 -20.06
N LEU A 469 -6.10 -11.38 -20.14
CA LEU A 469 -5.24 -11.22 -18.96
C LEU A 469 -5.61 -9.95 -18.18
N LEU A 470 -5.90 -8.86 -18.88
CA LEU A 470 -6.34 -7.60 -18.24
C LEU A 470 -7.73 -7.76 -17.60
N LEU A 471 -8.65 -8.52 -18.23
CA LEU A 471 -9.94 -8.85 -17.60
C LEU A 471 -9.74 -9.69 -16.34
N ALA A 472 -8.88 -10.72 -16.38
CA ALA A 472 -8.57 -11.50 -15.18
C ALA A 472 -7.99 -10.61 -14.07
N GLY A 473 -7.08 -9.68 -14.41
CA GLY A 473 -6.53 -8.69 -13.46
C GLY A 473 -7.59 -7.72 -12.94
N LEU A 474 -8.58 -7.33 -13.74
CA LEU A 474 -9.66 -6.43 -13.30
C LEU A 474 -10.64 -7.12 -12.33
N PHE A 475 -10.82 -8.43 -12.45
CA PHE A 475 -11.80 -9.20 -11.70
C PHE A 475 -11.21 -10.06 -10.58
N HIS A 476 -9.88 -10.20 -10.44
CA HIS A 476 -9.28 -11.15 -9.48
C HIS A 476 -9.75 -10.91 -8.03
N ASP A 477 -9.90 -9.67 -7.63
CA ASP A 477 -10.29 -9.23 -6.28
C ASP A 477 -11.69 -8.58 -6.23
N ILE A 478 -12.47 -8.64 -7.29
CA ILE A 478 -13.74 -7.91 -7.45
C ILE A 478 -14.80 -8.24 -6.38
N ALA A 479 -14.68 -9.40 -5.75
CA ALA A 479 -15.64 -9.87 -4.75
C ALA A 479 -15.14 -9.74 -3.30
N LYS A 480 -14.00 -9.08 -3.06
CA LYS A 480 -13.54 -8.78 -1.70
C LYS A 480 -14.60 -8.00 -0.91
N GLY A 481 -14.73 -8.25 0.38
CA GLY A 481 -15.71 -7.61 1.26
C GLY A 481 -17.15 -8.13 1.16
N ARG A 482 -17.43 -9.19 0.34
CA ARG A 482 -18.80 -9.76 0.22
C ARG A 482 -19.08 -10.95 1.15
N GLY A 483 -18.11 -11.34 1.98
CA GLY A 483 -18.18 -12.59 2.74
C GLY A 483 -17.97 -13.83 1.86
N GLY A 484 -17.42 -14.91 2.41
CA GLY A 484 -17.08 -16.13 1.66
C GLY A 484 -15.77 -16.03 0.86
N GLU A 485 -15.56 -17.01 -0.02
CA GLU A 485 -14.34 -17.07 -0.84
C GLU A 485 -14.42 -16.10 -2.03
N HIS A 486 -13.76 -14.95 -1.92
CA HIS A 486 -13.80 -13.90 -2.93
C HIS A 486 -13.36 -14.35 -4.33
N ALA A 487 -12.42 -15.30 -4.43
CA ALA A 487 -11.94 -15.84 -5.70
C ALA A 487 -13.05 -16.59 -6.45
N GLN A 488 -13.86 -17.40 -5.74
CA GLN A 488 -14.99 -18.12 -6.34
C GLN A 488 -16.10 -17.15 -6.75
N LEU A 489 -16.46 -16.21 -5.88
CA LEU A 489 -17.48 -15.20 -6.19
C LEU A 489 -17.04 -14.29 -7.35
N GLY A 490 -15.78 -13.90 -7.36
CA GLY A 490 -15.18 -13.09 -8.44
C GLY A 490 -15.18 -13.83 -9.78
N ALA A 491 -14.96 -15.15 -9.77
CA ALA A 491 -15.00 -15.97 -10.96
C ALA A 491 -16.41 -16.02 -11.59
N ILE A 492 -17.47 -16.02 -10.76
CA ILE A 492 -18.86 -15.93 -11.23
C ILE A 492 -19.10 -14.57 -11.89
N ASP A 493 -18.73 -13.48 -11.22
CA ASP A 493 -18.87 -12.13 -11.78
C ASP A 493 -18.09 -11.97 -13.10
N ALA A 494 -16.87 -12.49 -13.16
CA ALA A 494 -16.04 -12.46 -14.37
C ALA A 494 -16.69 -13.23 -15.52
N ARG A 495 -17.26 -14.40 -15.23
CA ARG A 495 -17.99 -15.23 -16.21
C ARG A 495 -19.21 -14.49 -16.76
N GLU A 496 -20.05 -13.94 -15.91
CA GLU A 496 -21.21 -13.17 -16.31
C GLU A 496 -20.82 -11.97 -17.18
N PHE A 497 -19.79 -11.23 -16.76
CA PHE A 497 -19.27 -10.11 -17.52
C PHE A 497 -18.78 -10.53 -18.92
N CYS A 498 -17.98 -11.57 -19.02
CA CYS A 498 -17.46 -12.08 -20.30
C CYS A 498 -18.60 -12.56 -21.23
N GLN A 499 -19.61 -13.24 -20.68
CA GLN A 499 -20.79 -13.69 -21.45
C GLN A 499 -21.58 -12.50 -21.98
N HIS A 500 -21.83 -11.47 -21.15
CA HIS A 500 -22.47 -10.23 -21.59
C HIS A 500 -21.70 -9.53 -22.71
N HIS A 501 -20.37 -9.56 -22.62
CA HIS A 501 -19.49 -8.99 -23.64
C HIS A 501 -19.30 -9.91 -24.85
N GLN A 502 -20.03 -11.02 -24.91
CA GLN A 502 -20.03 -11.98 -26.02
C GLN A 502 -18.64 -12.54 -26.37
N LEU A 503 -17.78 -12.71 -25.35
CA LEU A 503 -16.53 -13.44 -25.53
C LEU A 503 -16.84 -14.91 -25.85
N LYS A 504 -15.91 -15.56 -26.56
CA LYS A 504 -16.03 -17.01 -26.83
C LYS A 504 -16.05 -17.78 -25.51
N THR A 505 -16.73 -18.93 -25.50
CA THR A 505 -16.81 -19.78 -24.30
C THR A 505 -15.43 -20.15 -23.76
N SER A 506 -14.46 -20.49 -24.64
CA SER A 506 -13.08 -20.79 -24.23
C SER A 506 -12.40 -19.60 -23.53
N ASP A 507 -12.61 -18.39 -24.06
CA ASP A 507 -12.02 -17.15 -23.49
C ASP A 507 -12.68 -16.81 -22.15
N THR A 508 -14.00 -17.00 -22.06
CA THR A 508 -14.77 -16.84 -20.81
C THR A 508 -14.32 -17.82 -19.73
N ASP A 509 -14.11 -19.08 -20.09
CA ASP A 509 -13.65 -20.11 -19.17
C ASP A 509 -12.22 -19.82 -18.69
N LEU A 510 -11.33 -19.35 -19.58
CA LEU A 510 -9.98 -18.94 -19.23
C LEU A 510 -9.98 -17.81 -18.20
N VAL A 511 -10.72 -16.71 -18.44
CA VAL A 511 -10.79 -15.55 -17.53
C VAL A 511 -11.39 -15.98 -16.19
N SER A 512 -12.53 -16.67 -16.18
CA SER A 512 -13.20 -17.12 -14.96
C SER A 512 -12.30 -18.04 -14.13
N LYS A 513 -11.61 -19.00 -14.77
CA LYS A 513 -10.67 -19.92 -14.08
C LYS A 513 -9.44 -19.18 -13.54
N LEU A 514 -8.94 -18.15 -14.26
CA LEU A 514 -7.83 -17.32 -13.76
C LEU A 514 -8.22 -16.58 -12.49
N VAL A 515 -9.41 -15.99 -12.45
CA VAL A 515 -9.92 -15.31 -11.27
C VAL A 515 -10.12 -16.29 -10.11
N GLU A 516 -10.72 -17.45 -10.36
CA GLU A 516 -10.91 -18.50 -9.35
C GLU A 516 -9.58 -18.97 -8.73
N LYS A 517 -8.53 -19.07 -9.55
CA LYS A 517 -7.25 -19.68 -9.16
C LYS A 517 -6.10 -18.68 -9.04
N HIS A 518 -6.36 -17.37 -8.98
CA HIS A 518 -5.29 -16.38 -8.97
C HIS A 518 -4.30 -16.53 -7.80
N LEU A 519 -4.76 -17.02 -6.63
CA LEU A 519 -3.91 -17.29 -5.47
C LEU A 519 -3.15 -18.62 -5.54
N LEU A 520 -3.55 -19.54 -6.45
CA LEU A 520 -3.07 -20.92 -6.46
C LEU A 520 -1.54 -20.99 -6.59
N MET A 521 -0.97 -20.26 -7.55
CA MET A 521 0.47 -20.33 -7.82
C MET A 521 1.28 -19.72 -6.65
N SER A 522 0.83 -18.62 -6.09
CA SER A 522 1.45 -17.99 -4.93
C SER A 522 1.45 -18.92 -3.71
N VAL A 523 0.32 -19.55 -3.42
CA VAL A 523 0.17 -20.50 -2.30
C VAL A 523 1.08 -21.73 -2.49
N VAL A 524 1.09 -22.34 -3.68
CA VAL A 524 1.92 -23.52 -3.94
C VAL A 524 3.40 -23.17 -3.85
N ALA A 525 3.84 -22.06 -4.48
CA ALA A 525 5.24 -21.64 -4.46
C ALA A 525 5.77 -21.38 -3.06
N GLN A 526 4.95 -20.82 -2.19
CA GLN A 526 5.38 -20.38 -0.86
C GLN A 526 5.14 -21.42 0.24
N LYS A 527 4.16 -22.30 0.10
CA LYS A 527 3.76 -23.25 1.16
C LYS A 527 4.06 -24.71 0.88
N GLN A 528 4.42 -25.07 -0.36
CA GLN A 528 4.62 -26.48 -0.72
C GLN A 528 6.02 -26.72 -1.29
N ASP A 529 6.51 -27.96 -1.22
CA ASP A 529 7.80 -28.30 -1.81
C ASP A 529 7.71 -28.38 -3.33
N ILE A 530 8.12 -27.29 -3.99
CA ILE A 530 8.15 -27.19 -5.48
C ILE A 530 9.24 -28.04 -6.13
N GLY A 531 10.09 -28.70 -5.36
CA GLY A 531 10.97 -29.76 -5.80
C GLY A 531 10.28 -31.14 -5.80
N ASP A 532 9.20 -31.28 -5.02
CA ASP A 532 8.44 -32.53 -4.96
C ASP A 532 7.58 -32.71 -6.21
N PHE A 533 7.80 -33.85 -6.87
CA PHE A 533 7.08 -34.21 -8.10
C PHE A 533 5.56 -34.31 -7.88
N GLU A 534 5.10 -34.83 -6.74
CA GLU A 534 3.67 -34.96 -6.47
C GLU A 534 3.00 -33.58 -6.29
N VAL A 535 3.72 -32.61 -5.75
CA VAL A 535 3.28 -31.23 -5.66
C VAL A 535 3.14 -30.64 -7.06
N ILE A 536 4.16 -30.83 -7.91
CA ILE A 536 4.13 -30.37 -9.31
C ILE A 536 3.01 -31.05 -10.09
N GLU A 537 2.83 -32.37 -9.93
CA GLU A 537 1.74 -33.09 -10.59
C GLU A 537 0.36 -32.59 -10.16
N ARG A 538 0.13 -32.40 -8.87
CA ARG A 538 -1.14 -31.86 -8.36
C ARG A 538 -1.39 -30.44 -8.87
N PHE A 539 -0.37 -29.60 -8.88
CA PHE A 539 -0.46 -28.26 -9.41
C PHE A 539 -0.73 -28.29 -10.93
N ALA A 540 0.01 -29.11 -11.70
CA ALA A 540 -0.18 -29.28 -13.14
C ALA A 540 -1.60 -29.78 -13.49
N LYS A 541 -2.17 -30.68 -12.71
CA LYS A 541 -3.58 -31.13 -12.88
C LYS A 541 -4.58 -29.98 -12.68
N GLN A 542 -4.34 -29.08 -11.73
CA GLN A 542 -5.20 -27.93 -11.48
C GLN A 542 -5.06 -26.86 -12.57
N VAL A 543 -3.85 -26.68 -13.06
CA VAL A 543 -3.51 -25.77 -14.16
C VAL A 543 -4.07 -26.28 -15.48
N GLY A 544 -3.73 -27.48 -15.87
CA GLY A 544 -4.26 -28.24 -17.03
C GLY A 544 -3.53 -27.95 -18.33
N THR A 545 -3.21 -26.71 -18.69
CA THR A 545 -2.56 -26.35 -19.97
C THR A 545 -1.40 -25.38 -19.76
N VAL A 546 -0.45 -25.37 -20.70
CA VAL A 546 0.67 -24.41 -20.69
C VAL A 546 0.16 -22.98 -20.84
N GLU A 547 -0.84 -22.77 -21.72
CA GLU A 547 -1.46 -21.44 -21.88
C GLU A 547 -2.00 -20.90 -20.54
N PHE A 548 -2.78 -21.70 -19.81
CA PHE A 548 -3.28 -21.28 -18.51
C PHE A 548 -2.14 -21.03 -17.50
N LEU A 549 -1.09 -21.84 -17.50
CA LEU A 549 0.08 -21.65 -16.66
C LEU A 549 0.77 -20.30 -16.93
N GLU A 550 0.93 -19.94 -18.20
CA GLU A 550 1.54 -18.68 -18.64
C GLU A 550 0.72 -17.47 -18.18
N PHE A 551 -0.61 -17.50 -18.37
CA PHE A 551 -1.50 -16.46 -17.88
C PHE A 551 -1.47 -16.34 -16.34
N LEU A 552 -1.52 -17.48 -15.65
CA LEU A 552 -1.48 -17.51 -14.18
C LEU A 552 -0.17 -16.96 -13.64
N TYR A 553 0.96 -17.30 -14.28
CA TYR A 553 2.28 -16.77 -13.90
C TYR A 553 2.33 -15.24 -14.01
N LEU A 554 1.83 -14.69 -15.12
CA LEU A 554 1.80 -13.25 -15.34
C LEU A 554 0.88 -12.56 -14.32
N LEU A 555 -0.32 -13.10 -14.08
CA LEU A 555 -1.27 -12.55 -13.12
C LEU A 555 -0.69 -12.57 -11.71
N THR A 556 -0.11 -13.68 -11.26
CA THR A 556 0.50 -13.82 -9.93
C THR A 556 1.66 -12.83 -9.73
N ASN A 557 2.53 -12.67 -10.74
CA ASN A 557 3.62 -11.68 -10.66
C ASN A 557 3.10 -10.24 -10.57
N ALA A 558 2.07 -9.91 -11.35
CA ALA A 558 1.48 -8.58 -11.35
C ALA A 558 0.80 -8.25 -10.01
N ASP A 559 0.11 -9.22 -9.44
CA ASP A 559 -0.62 -9.14 -8.17
C ASP A 559 0.32 -8.92 -6.98
N ILE A 560 1.32 -9.79 -6.79
CA ILE A 560 2.27 -9.67 -5.68
C ILE A 560 3.01 -8.31 -5.73
N ARG A 561 3.45 -7.89 -6.91
CA ARG A 561 4.14 -6.60 -7.11
C ARG A 561 3.22 -5.38 -6.97
N ALA A 562 1.90 -5.56 -7.02
CA ALA A 562 0.92 -4.50 -6.83
C ALA A 562 0.49 -4.33 -5.38
N THR A 563 0.78 -5.29 -4.51
CA THR A 563 0.31 -5.31 -3.12
C THR A 563 1.09 -4.34 -2.25
N LYS A 564 2.42 -4.40 -2.28
CA LYS A 564 3.34 -3.48 -1.59
C LYS A 564 4.72 -3.56 -2.26
N ASP A 565 5.44 -2.45 -2.33
CA ASP A 565 6.71 -2.38 -3.07
C ASP A 565 7.81 -3.31 -2.50
N ASP A 566 7.82 -3.57 -1.20
CA ASP A 566 8.79 -4.42 -0.51
C ASP A 566 8.41 -5.91 -0.44
N LEU A 567 7.23 -6.29 -0.90
CA LEU A 567 6.79 -7.68 -0.91
C LEU A 567 7.47 -8.54 -1.97
N TRP A 568 7.97 -7.94 -3.03
CA TRP A 568 8.70 -8.65 -4.09
C TRP A 568 10.20 -8.69 -3.78
N ASN A 569 10.77 -9.88 -3.75
CA ASN A 569 12.22 -10.08 -3.62
C ASN A 569 12.71 -11.16 -4.58
N SER A 570 14.03 -11.31 -4.70
CA SER A 570 14.69 -12.28 -5.59
C SER A 570 14.34 -13.72 -5.26
N TRP A 571 14.08 -14.04 -3.99
CA TRP A 571 13.67 -15.36 -3.55
C TRP A 571 12.28 -15.74 -4.07
N LYS A 572 11.28 -14.90 -3.93
CA LYS A 572 9.92 -15.13 -4.47
C LYS A 572 9.94 -15.27 -5.99
N ASP A 573 10.74 -14.44 -6.67
CA ASP A 573 10.95 -14.54 -8.12
C ASP A 573 11.48 -15.92 -8.51
N SER A 574 12.50 -16.41 -7.78
CA SER A 574 13.11 -17.73 -8.00
C SER A 574 12.12 -18.87 -7.76
N LEU A 575 11.34 -18.83 -6.68
CA LEU A 575 10.33 -19.85 -6.39
C LEU A 575 9.25 -19.93 -7.49
N LEU A 576 8.72 -18.79 -7.91
CA LEU A 576 7.71 -18.72 -8.96
C LEU A 576 8.26 -19.22 -10.31
N LYS A 577 9.49 -18.84 -10.66
CA LYS A 577 10.18 -19.33 -11.88
C LYS A 577 10.38 -20.84 -11.83
N LYS A 578 10.88 -21.37 -10.71
CA LYS A 578 11.09 -22.80 -10.54
C LYS A 578 9.79 -23.59 -10.65
N LEU A 579 8.72 -23.11 -9.99
CA LEU A 579 7.39 -23.72 -10.12
C LEU A 579 6.88 -23.68 -11.55
N PHE A 580 7.04 -22.54 -12.24
CA PHE A 580 6.64 -22.37 -13.64
C PHE A 580 7.35 -23.36 -14.56
N TYR A 581 8.69 -23.41 -14.52
CA TYR A 581 9.46 -24.29 -15.42
C TYR A 581 9.23 -25.76 -15.13
N ASN A 582 9.17 -26.18 -13.86
CA ASN A 582 8.89 -27.56 -13.48
C ASN A 582 7.50 -28.00 -13.98
N THR A 583 6.50 -27.12 -13.81
CA THR A 583 5.14 -27.41 -14.27
C THR A 583 5.03 -27.40 -15.79
N LYS A 584 5.67 -26.46 -16.46
CA LYS A 584 5.69 -26.40 -17.95
C LYS A 584 6.30 -27.68 -18.53
N LYS A 585 7.45 -28.08 -18.01
CA LYS A 585 8.11 -29.36 -18.39
C LYS A 585 7.19 -30.55 -18.15
N HIS A 586 6.46 -30.59 -17.03
CA HIS A 586 5.52 -31.67 -16.72
C HIS A 586 4.34 -31.69 -17.71
N LEU A 587 3.77 -30.53 -18.06
CA LEU A 587 2.65 -30.41 -18.99
C LEU A 587 3.05 -30.73 -20.44
N GLU A 588 4.28 -30.43 -20.85
CA GLU A 588 4.82 -30.70 -22.19
C GLU A 588 5.24 -32.18 -22.39
N SER A 589 5.61 -32.87 -21.29
CA SER A 589 6.11 -34.26 -21.34
C SER A 589 4.98 -35.31 -21.39
N SER A 590 3.84 -34.99 -21.99
CA SER A 590 2.71 -35.92 -22.15
C SER A 590 3.08 -37.19 -22.92
N ASN A 591 2.92 -38.38 -22.29
CA ASN A 591 2.94 -39.75 -22.83
C ASN A 591 4.23 -40.57 -22.77
N SER A 592 5.32 -40.24 -22.15
CA SER A 592 6.32 -41.23 -21.77
C SER A 592 5.98 -41.87 -20.42
N GLN A 593 6.19 -43.17 -20.29
CA GLN A 593 6.01 -43.93 -19.05
C GLN A 593 6.63 -43.17 -17.87
N ARG A 594 5.78 -42.81 -16.90
CA ARG A 594 6.21 -42.06 -15.70
C ARG A 594 7.22 -42.91 -14.95
N PRO A 595 8.48 -42.50 -14.77
CA PRO A 595 9.41 -43.24 -13.94
C PRO A 595 8.90 -43.24 -12.48
N SER A 596 8.91 -44.40 -11.84
CA SER A 596 8.58 -44.53 -10.45
C SER A 596 9.54 -43.65 -9.60
N VAL A 597 9.13 -43.26 -8.38
CA VAL A 597 10.01 -42.52 -7.46
C VAL A 597 11.34 -43.25 -7.30
N ASP A 598 11.32 -44.58 -7.19
CA ASP A 598 12.54 -45.39 -7.07
C ASP A 598 13.41 -45.27 -8.33
N GLN A 599 12.81 -45.30 -9.52
CA GLN A 599 13.54 -45.12 -10.76
C GLN A 599 14.21 -43.76 -10.86
N ARG A 600 13.50 -42.68 -10.51
CA ARG A 600 14.07 -41.33 -10.48
C ARG A 600 15.23 -41.19 -9.49
N VAL A 601 15.09 -41.78 -8.29
CA VAL A 601 16.19 -41.78 -7.30
C VAL A 601 17.41 -42.53 -7.86
N GLN A 602 17.19 -43.64 -8.60
CA GLN A 602 18.28 -44.36 -9.21
C GLN A 602 18.95 -43.59 -10.35
N ASP A 603 18.16 -42.93 -11.18
CA ASP A 603 18.67 -42.07 -12.27
C ASP A 603 19.51 -40.90 -11.73
N ILE A 604 19.04 -40.26 -10.67
CA ILE A 604 19.78 -39.18 -9.97
C ILE A 604 21.09 -39.77 -9.40
N LYS A 605 21.05 -40.90 -8.71
CA LYS A 605 22.25 -41.54 -8.15
C LYS A 605 23.27 -41.88 -9.22
N GLN A 606 22.83 -42.43 -10.36
CA GLN A 606 23.72 -42.74 -11.49
C GLN A 606 24.37 -41.47 -12.06
N THR A 607 23.60 -40.39 -12.19
CA THR A 607 24.14 -39.11 -12.66
C THR A 607 25.19 -38.59 -11.70
N ILE A 608 24.89 -38.59 -10.39
CA ILE A 608 25.83 -38.15 -9.36
C ILE A 608 27.11 -38.95 -9.37
N ILE A 609 27.02 -40.29 -9.45
CA ILE A 609 28.19 -41.16 -9.50
C ILE A 609 29.06 -40.83 -10.74
N LYS A 610 28.42 -40.71 -11.90
CA LYS A 610 29.09 -40.35 -13.15
C LYS A 610 29.83 -39.03 -13.06
N ASP A 611 29.16 -38.00 -12.56
CA ASP A 611 29.71 -36.64 -12.49
C ASP A 611 30.78 -36.53 -11.39
N SER A 612 30.61 -37.27 -10.26
CA SER A 612 31.63 -37.35 -9.19
C SER A 612 32.91 -38.00 -9.66
N ILE A 613 32.80 -39.09 -10.46
CA ILE A 613 33.97 -39.74 -11.04
C ILE A 613 34.70 -38.81 -12.04
N ALA A 614 33.97 -38.06 -12.83
CA ALA A 614 34.52 -37.06 -13.75
C ALA A 614 35.27 -35.93 -13.00
N GLN A 615 34.89 -35.63 -11.76
CA GLN A 615 35.56 -34.67 -10.84
C GLN A 615 36.70 -35.32 -10.05
N GLY A 616 37.01 -36.62 -10.24
CA GLY A 616 38.14 -37.30 -9.62
C GLY A 616 37.87 -37.95 -8.28
N TYR A 617 36.61 -38.11 -7.85
CA TYR A 617 36.25 -38.78 -6.61
C TYR A 617 36.34 -40.33 -6.79
N GLN A 618 36.69 -41.06 -5.72
CA GLN A 618 36.67 -42.51 -5.70
C GLN A 618 35.23 -43.04 -5.66
N MET A 619 34.86 -43.94 -6.57
CA MET A 619 33.51 -44.51 -6.66
C MET A 619 33.06 -45.13 -5.34
N SER A 620 33.92 -45.88 -4.65
CA SER A 620 33.62 -46.53 -3.37
C SER A 620 33.19 -45.56 -2.27
N ASP A 621 33.81 -44.40 -2.21
CA ASP A 621 33.52 -43.40 -1.17
C ASP A 621 32.20 -42.70 -1.47
N VAL A 622 31.95 -42.37 -2.74
CA VAL A 622 30.70 -41.78 -3.20
C VAL A 622 29.52 -42.73 -2.95
N GLU A 623 29.64 -44.01 -3.34
CA GLU A 623 28.56 -45.00 -3.13
C GLU A 623 28.29 -45.24 -1.65
N LYS A 624 29.32 -45.27 -0.82
CA LYS A 624 29.15 -45.37 0.64
C LYS A 624 28.33 -44.25 1.20
N ILE A 625 28.65 -42.99 0.90
CA ILE A 625 27.89 -41.80 1.35
C ILE A 625 26.48 -41.84 0.80
N LEU A 626 26.30 -42.10 -0.51
CA LEU A 626 24.98 -42.14 -1.12
C LEU A 626 24.07 -43.23 -0.52
N SER A 627 24.63 -44.30 0.04
CA SER A 627 23.86 -45.36 0.69
C SER A 627 23.29 -44.95 2.05
N THR A 628 23.86 -43.97 2.72
CA THR A 628 23.39 -43.49 4.02
C THR A 628 22.29 -42.43 3.89
N LEU A 629 22.20 -41.79 2.73
CA LEU A 629 21.24 -40.73 2.46
C LEU A 629 19.83 -41.28 2.17
N PRO A 630 18.79 -40.74 2.76
CA PRO A 630 17.42 -41.18 2.55
C PRO A 630 16.92 -40.82 1.13
N LYS A 631 15.85 -41.48 0.64
CA LYS A 631 15.27 -41.21 -0.69
C LYS A 631 14.89 -39.75 -0.89
N ASP A 632 14.35 -39.12 0.19
CA ASP A 632 13.89 -37.74 0.18
C ASP A 632 15.02 -36.75 -0.12
N TYR A 633 16.25 -37.05 0.24
CA TYR A 633 17.40 -36.24 -0.07
C TYR A 633 17.56 -36.02 -1.58
N TYR A 634 17.49 -37.10 -2.35
CA TYR A 634 17.63 -37.08 -3.81
C TYR A 634 16.49 -36.36 -4.53
N LEU A 635 15.34 -36.28 -3.88
CA LEU A 635 14.16 -35.60 -4.41
C LEU A 635 14.11 -34.11 -4.09
N ARG A 636 14.83 -33.70 -3.04
CA ARG A 636 14.82 -32.31 -2.54
C ARG A 636 15.97 -31.45 -3.04
N TYR A 637 17.09 -32.06 -3.44
CA TYR A 637 18.28 -31.36 -3.89
C TYR A 637 18.50 -31.60 -5.38
N GLU A 638 18.97 -30.57 -6.08
CA GLU A 638 19.45 -30.72 -7.45
C GLU A 638 20.80 -31.48 -7.47
N VAL A 639 21.14 -32.06 -8.59
CA VAL A 639 22.41 -32.83 -8.74
C VAL A 639 23.62 -32.00 -8.34
N ASP A 640 23.66 -30.72 -8.75
CA ASP A 640 24.76 -29.79 -8.42
C ASP A 640 24.85 -29.50 -6.91
N ASP A 641 23.73 -29.44 -6.19
CA ASP A 641 23.74 -29.29 -4.74
C ASP A 641 24.31 -30.54 -4.07
N ILE A 642 23.89 -31.72 -4.56
CA ILE A 642 24.36 -33.00 -4.01
C ILE A 642 25.88 -33.17 -4.26
N LEU A 643 26.38 -32.82 -5.45
CA LEU A 643 27.80 -32.79 -5.73
C LEU A 643 28.58 -31.84 -4.84
N TRP A 644 28.02 -30.66 -4.57
CA TRP A 644 28.60 -29.70 -3.63
C TRP A 644 28.67 -30.27 -2.21
N HIS A 645 27.60 -30.90 -1.71
CA HIS A 645 27.60 -31.55 -0.39
C HIS A 645 28.63 -32.70 -0.33
N LEU A 646 28.71 -33.53 -1.38
CA LEU A 646 29.67 -34.65 -1.46
C LEU A 646 31.10 -34.15 -1.44
N SER A 647 31.41 -32.98 -2.00
CA SER A 647 32.76 -32.41 -1.98
C SER A 647 33.31 -32.17 -0.59
N PHE A 648 32.42 -32.06 0.39
CA PHE A 648 32.76 -31.92 1.82
C PHE A 648 32.62 -33.24 2.57
N ALA A 649 31.60 -34.02 2.25
CA ALA A 649 31.36 -35.31 2.91
C ALA A 649 32.51 -36.32 2.70
N THR A 650 33.20 -36.25 1.57
CA THR A 650 34.38 -37.09 1.25
C THR A 650 35.66 -36.65 2.02
N LYS A 651 35.66 -35.43 2.57
CA LYS A 651 36.82 -34.86 3.32
C LYS A 651 36.66 -34.96 4.84
N THR A 652 35.59 -35.55 5.36
CA THR A 652 35.21 -35.58 6.79
C THR A 652 36.16 -36.31 7.75
N ALA A 653 37.31 -36.80 7.29
CA ALA A 653 38.30 -37.45 8.22
C ALA A 653 39.01 -36.47 9.18
N LEU A 654 38.86 -35.14 9.01
CA LEU A 654 39.64 -34.14 9.74
C LEU A 654 38.85 -33.16 10.59
N ASP A 655 37.56 -32.87 10.26
CA ASP A 655 36.76 -31.86 10.96
C ASP A 655 35.40 -32.43 11.43
N LYS A 656 35.08 -32.23 12.73
CA LYS A 656 33.79 -32.63 13.30
C LYS A 656 32.60 -31.81 12.82
N ILE A 657 32.83 -30.54 12.47
CA ILE A 657 31.81 -29.61 11.96
C ILE A 657 32.33 -28.97 10.69
N ILE A 658 31.59 -29.11 9.60
CA ILE A 658 31.85 -28.46 8.34
C ILE A 658 30.75 -27.46 8.07
N VAL A 659 31.13 -26.21 7.76
CA VAL A 659 30.25 -25.15 7.31
C VAL A 659 30.80 -24.61 6.00
N SER A 660 29.93 -24.52 5.01
CA SER A 660 30.28 -23.97 3.70
C SER A 660 29.12 -23.17 3.16
N SER A 661 29.40 -22.08 2.47
CA SER A 661 28.40 -21.25 1.82
C SER A 661 28.66 -21.15 0.34
N LYS A 662 27.59 -21.03 -0.45
CA LYS A 662 27.64 -20.70 -1.87
C LYS A 662 26.56 -19.67 -2.19
N ILE A 663 26.86 -18.77 -3.11
CA ILE A 663 25.86 -17.87 -3.68
C ILE A 663 25.07 -18.69 -4.70
N SER A 664 23.79 -18.86 -4.45
CA SER A 664 22.89 -19.49 -5.40
C SER A 664 22.42 -18.46 -6.45
N GLN A 665 21.74 -18.91 -7.49
CA GLN A 665 21.11 -18.00 -8.46
C GLN A 665 20.16 -17.08 -7.68
N HIS A 666 20.16 -15.74 -7.93
CA HIS A 666 19.20 -14.77 -7.40
C HIS A 666 19.49 -14.16 -6.01
N ASN A 667 20.76 -13.85 -5.69
CA ASN A 667 21.14 -13.18 -4.44
C ASN A 667 20.69 -13.91 -3.15
N VAL A 668 20.71 -15.22 -3.16
CA VAL A 668 20.49 -16.06 -2.01
C VAL A 668 21.81 -16.78 -1.68
N VAL A 669 22.16 -16.82 -0.42
CA VAL A 669 23.33 -17.58 0.06
C VAL A 669 22.82 -18.86 0.73
N ASP A 670 23.19 -20.01 0.14
CA ASP A 670 22.96 -21.32 0.75
C ASP A 670 24.09 -21.65 1.70
N ILE A 671 23.77 -21.87 2.97
CA ILE A 671 24.71 -22.23 4.03
C ILE A 671 24.51 -23.72 4.32
N PHE A 672 25.51 -24.52 3.99
CA PHE A 672 25.52 -25.96 4.25
C PHE A 672 26.27 -26.26 5.55
N VAL A 673 25.64 -27.07 6.42
CA VAL A 673 26.21 -27.52 7.68
C VAL A 673 26.16 -29.03 7.74
N LEU A 674 27.36 -29.63 7.88
CA LEU A 674 27.55 -31.07 8.05
C LEU A 674 28.22 -31.34 9.39
N CYS A 675 27.52 -32.04 10.28
CA CYS A 675 28.04 -32.42 11.62
C CYS A 675 27.30 -33.63 12.14
N ASP A 676 27.73 -34.14 13.31
CA ASP A 676 26.94 -35.10 14.04
C ASP A 676 25.69 -34.45 14.66
N ASP A 677 24.59 -35.20 14.70
CA ASP A 677 23.34 -34.71 15.24
C ASP A 677 23.43 -34.58 16.76
N PHE A 678 23.06 -33.42 17.28
CA PHE A 678 22.92 -33.17 18.73
C PHE A 678 21.67 -32.40 19.06
N ARG A 679 21.18 -32.58 20.26
CA ARG A 679 19.96 -31.90 20.74
C ARG A 679 20.11 -30.37 20.70
N GLY A 680 19.19 -29.70 20.06
CA GLY A 680 19.17 -28.25 19.96
C GLY A 680 19.99 -27.66 18.82
N LEU A 681 20.56 -28.47 17.92
CA LEU A 681 21.34 -28.00 16.78
C LEU A 681 20.57 -26.95 15.96
N PHE A 682 19.29 -27.20 15.63
CA PHE A 682 18.48 -26.27 14.85
C PHE A 682 18.30 -24.95 15.59
N PHE A 683 17.95 -24.97 16.87
CA PHE A 683 17.84 -23.76 17.69
C PHE A 683 19.13 -22.96 17.70
N LYS A 684 20.25 -23.62 17.88
CA LYS A 684 21.57 -22.96 17.91
C LYS A 684 21.91 -22.33 16.56
N LEU A 685 21.67 -23.04 15.47
CA LEU A 685 21.90 -22.50 14.11
C LEU A 685 21.05 -21.26 13.83
N ILE A 686 19.76 -21.31 14.14
CA ILE A 686 18.85 -20.18 13.92
C ILE A 686 19.27 -18.98 14.77
N SER A 687 19.60 -19.22 16.07
CA SER A 687 20.05 -18.13 16.96
C SER A 687 21.34 -17.46 16.48
N ILE A 688 22.28 -18.23 15.89
CA ILE A 688 23.49 -17.67 15.29
C ILE A 688 23.16 -16.80 14.10
N LEU A 689 22.30 -17.29 13.17
CA LEU A 689 21.96 -16.57 11.95
C LEU A 689 21.18 -15.28 12.24
N GLU A 690 20.21 -15.32 13.17
CA GLU A 690 19.47 -14.13 13.59
C GLU A 690 20.38 -13.09 14.26
N ARG A 691 21.34 -13.52 15.10
CA ARG A 691 22.29 -12.61 15.71
C ARG A 691 23.22 -11.95 14.68
N LEU A 692 23.53 -12.66 13.59
CA LEU A 692 24.27 -12.12 12.46
C LEU A 692 23.40 -11.20 11.58
N GLY A 693 22.10 -11.04 11.89
CA GLY A 693 21.18 -10.19 11.14
C GLY A 693 20.79 -10.76 9.78
N LEU A 694 20.80 -12.10 9.62
CA LEU A 694 20.53 -12.76 8.36
C LEU A 694 19.07 -13.17 8.24
N ASP A 695 18.40 -12.73 7.16
CA ASP A 695 17.03 -13.11 6.86
C ASP A 695 16.96 -14.52 6.28
N ILE A 696 16.42 -15.46 7.07
CA ILE A 696 16.27 -16.87 6.69
C ILE A 696 15.02 -17.01 5.83
N VAL A 697 15.16 -17.63 4.65
CA VAL A 697 14.05 -17.79 3.68
C VAL A 697 13.68 -19.26 3.43
N ASP A 698 14.60 -20.19 3.66
CA ASP A 698 14.36 -21.65 3.56
C ASP A 698 15.30 -22.40 4.49
N ALA A 699 14.86 -23.53 4.99
CA ALA A 699 15.69 -24.41 5.80
C ALA A 699 15.38 -25.88 5.49
N LYS A 700 16.32 -26.56 4.81
CA LYS A 700 16.26 -28.01 4.54
C LYS A 700 17.06 -28.73 5.62
N ILE A 701 16.37 -29.42 6.49
CA ILE A 701 16.97 -30.16 7.60
C ILE A 701 16.93 -31.65 7.27
N LEU A 702 18.04 -32.29 7.33
CA LEU A 702 18.14 -33.70 7.05
C LEU A 702 19.11 -34.39 8.02
N THR A 703 18.63 -35.46 8.66
CA THR A 703 19.46 -36.34 9.46
C THR A 703 19.54 -37.73 8.79
N THR A 704 20.76 -38.21 8.58
CA THR A 704 21.04 -39.53 7.97
C THR A 704 20.85 -40.67 8.98
N ARG A 705 20.84 -41.91 8.49
CA ARG A 705 20.72 -43.10 9.35
C ARG A 705 21.86 -43.28 10.33
N ASP A 706 23.03 -42.80 10.00
CA ASP A 706 24.22 -42.75 10.82
C ASP A 706 24.37 -41.51 11.71
N ARG A 707 23.24 -40.78 11.91
CA ARG A 707 23.13 -39.59 12.75
C ARG A 707 24.02 -38.40 12.32
N LYS A 708 24.30 -38.28 11.05
CA LYS A 708 24.91 -37.08 10.48
C LYS A 708 23.84 -36.17 9.95
N VAL A 709 24.04 -34.87 10.15
CA VAL A 709 23.12 -33.81 9.72
C VAL A 709 23.66 -33.16 8.47
N TYR A 710 22.82 -33.08 7.45
CA TYR A 710 23.02 -32.34 6.20
C TYR A 710 22.02 -31.21 6.12
N ASN A 711 22.29 -30.11 6.79
CA ASN A 711 21.40 -28.96 6.82
C ASN A 711 21.83 -27.92 5.79
N THR A 712 20.88 -27.44 5.02
CA THR A 712 21.07 -26.31 4.10
C THR A 712 20.07 -25.21 4.49
N ILE A 713 20.58 -24.07 4.92
CA ILE A 713 19.79 -22.90 5.26
C ILE A 713 20.07 -21.84 4.21
N SER A 714 19.00 -21.32 3.59
CA SER A 714 19.08 -20.25 2.60
C SER A 714 18.76 -18.91 3.24
N VAL A 715 19.64 -17.93 3.06
CA VAL A 715 19.50 -16.57 3.58
C VAL A 715 19.57 -15.56 2.45
N LEU A 716 18.86 -14.41 2.59
CA LEU A 716 18.99 -13.32 1.62
C LEU A 716 20.38 -12.72 1.70
N GLN A 717 20.96 -12.38 0.54
CA GLN A 717 22.23 -11.67 0.46
C GLN A 717 21.98 -10.19 0.80
N ASP A 718 22.57 -9.69 1.89
CA ASP A 718 22.59 -8.29 2.28
C ASP A 718 24.03 -7.74 2.18
N GLU A 719 24.16 -6.40 2.06
CA GLU A 719 25.47 -5.71 2.05
C GLU A 719 26.31 -6.03 3.30
N ALA A 720 25.68 -6.38 4.42
CA ALA A 720 26.33 -6.83 5.65
C ALA A 720 27.16 -8.12 5.47
N LEU A 721 26.81 -8.95 4.50
CA LEU A 721 27.49 -10.24 4.23
C LEU A 721 28.85 -10.08 3.56
N GLU A 722 29.15 -8.96 2.91
CA GLU A 722 30.41 -8.76 2.19
C GLU A 722 31.64 -8.66 3.13
N HIS A 723 31.42 -8.42 4.42
CA HIS A 723 32.48 -8.17 5.41
C HIS A 723 32.63 -9.26 6.48
N ILE A 724 31.76 -10.28 6.50
CA ILE A 724 31.76 -11.33 7.53
C ILE A 724 32.16 -12.69 6.94
N ASN A 725 33.12 -13.39 7.52
CA ASN A 725 33.37 -14.78 7.18
C ASN A 725 32.37 -15.69 7.89
N ILE A 726 31.15 -15.75 7.33
CA ILE A 726 29.98 -16.47 7.88
C ILE A 726 30.33 -17.93 8.22
N ASN A 727 31.07 -18.61 7.37
CA ASN A 727 31.44 -20.01 7.57
C ASN A 727 32.26 -20.19 8.85
N GLN A 728 33.20 -19.28 9.11
CA GLN A 728 34.05 -19.35 10.29
C GLN A 728 33.29 -19.00 11.57
N GLU A 729 32.41 -17.98 11.50
CA GLU A 729 31.58 -17.58 12.66
C GLU A 729 30.64 -18.71 13.09
N ILE A 730 29.89 -19.28 12.16
CA ILE A 730 28.99 -20.41 12.45
C ILE A 730 29.80 -21.60 12.99
N LYS A 731 30.96 -21.91 12.40
CA LYS A 731 31.81 -23.04 12.82
C LYS A 731 32.34 -22.82 14.24
N ASN A 732 32.78 -21.62 14.56
CA ASN A 732 33.32 -21.28 15.88
C ASN A 732 32.26 -21.47 16.96
N GLU A 733 31.04 -20.94 16.73
CA GLU A 733 29.97 -21.00 17.70
C GLU A 733 29.33 -22.37 17.84
N LEU A 734 29.27 -23.15 16.76
CA LEU A 734 28.78 -24.52 16.85
C LEU A 734 29.74 -25.42 17.67
N ASN A 735 31.03 -25.10 17.71
CA ASN A 735 32.03 -25.80 18.54
C ASN A 735 31.92 -25.46 20.03
N ASP A 736 31.31 -24.31 20.38
CA ASP A 736 31.05 -23.97 21.77
C ASP A 736 29.78 -24.66 22.24
N LEU A 737 29.89 -25.66 23.11
CA LEU A 737 28.77 -26.52 23.54
C LEU A 737 27.81 -25.87 24.52
N ASP A 738 28.06 -24.63 24.99
CA ASP A 738 27.18 -23.90 25.89
C ASP A 738 26.04 -23.20 25.11
N VAL A 739 24.82 -23.63 25.33
CA VAL A 739 23.60 -23.01 24.83
C VAL A 739 23.22 -21.84 25.74
N SER A 740 23.89 -20.72 25.60
CA SER A 740 23.44 -19.49 26.30
C SER A 740 22.26 -18.86 25.58
N VAL A 741 21.11 -18.83 26.24
CA VAL A 741 19.90 -18.16 25.76
C VAL A 741 20.06 -16.66 25.99
N SER A 742 20.41 -15.89 24.97
CA SER A 742 20.26 -14.44 25.01
C SER A 742 18.85 -14.09 24.51
N THR A 743 17.93 -13.94 25.44
CA THR A 743 16.59 -13.38 25.14
C THR A 743 16.74 -11.86 25.06
N THR A 744 16.82 -11.29 23.89
CA THR A 744 16.60 -9.86 23.69
C THR A 744 15.11 -9.60 23.70
N HIS A 745 14.61 -9.12 24.83
CA HIS A 745 13.28 -8.54 24.93
C HIS A 745 13.32 -7.10 24.40
N ASP A 746 13.05 -6.90 23.14
CA ASP A 746 12.62 -5.58 22.66
C ASP A 746 11.09 -5.54 22.57
N ILE A 747 10.51 -4.93 23.62
CA ILE A 747 9.07 -4.65 23.71
C ILE A 747 8.83 -3.29 23.01
N TYR A 748 8.87 -3.24 21.70
CA TYR A 748 8.35 -2.07 20.98
C TYR A 748 7.75 -2.47 19.65
N THR A 749 6.50 -1.99 19.46
CA THR A 749 5.83 -1.53 18.24
C THR A 749 4.73 -2.32 17.61
N HIS A 750 3.98 -3.27 18.09
CA HIS A 750 2.77 -3.69 17.36
C HIS A 750 1.57 -4.09 18.23
N ARG A 751 1.18 -3.19 19.17
CA ARG A 751 -0.04 -3.37 20.02
C ARG A 751 -1.37 -3.06 19.31
N TYR A 752 -1.37 -2.75 18.02
CA TYR A 752 -2.54 -2.16 17.36
C TYR A 752 -3.39 -3.13 16.56
N PHE A 753 -2.87 -4.32 16.28
CA PHE A 753 -3.63 -5.35 15.59
C PHE A 753 -3.88 -6.52 16.54
N ASP A 754 -5.15 -6.73 16.88
CA ASP A 754 -5.63 -7.86 17.70
C ASP A 754 -5.63 -9.15 16.85
N HIS A 755 -4.47 -9.54 16.34
CA HIS A 755 -4.35 -10.77 15.58
C HIS A 755 -3.80 -11.88 16.46
N LYS A 756 -4.71 -12.72 16.92
CA LYS A 756 -4.35 -13.98 17.57
C LYS A 756 -3.49 -14.80 16.61
N MET A 757 -2.35 -15.28 17.11
CA MET A 757 -1.55 -16.29 16.43
C MET A 757 -2.46 -17.43 15.97
N LYS A 758 -2.27 -17.87 14.71
CA LYS A 758 -2.97 -19.06 14.21
C LYS A 758 -1.98 -20.20 14.07
N VAL A 759 -2.22 -21.26 14.80
CA VAL A 759 -1.47 -22.52 14.73
C VAL A 759 -2.42 -23.58 14.22
N SER A 760 -2.03 -24.27 13.15
CA SER A 760 -2.77 -25.39 12.59
C SER A 760 -1.89 -26.62 12.40
N PHE A 761 -2.48 -27.79 12.64
CA PHE A 761 -1.82 -29.07 12.47
C PHE A 761 -2.55 -29.89 11.42
N SER A 762 -1.77 -30.56 10.57
CA SER A 762 -2.27 -31.54 9.63
C SER A 762 -1.28 -32.72 9.55
N VAL A 763 -1.74 -33.86 9.09
CA VAL A 763 -0.86 -35.03 8.90
C VAL A 763 -0.50 -35.17 7.43
N ASN A 764 0.76 -35.05 7.13
CA ASN A 764 1.27 -35.40 5.82
C ASN A 764 1.37 -36.94 5.71
N LYS A 765 0.42 -37.54 5.00
CA LYS A 765 0.31 -39.01 4.86
C LYS A 765 1.46 -39.63 4.10
N GLN A 766 2.11 -38.86 3.22
CA GLN A 766 3.20 -39.36 2.38
C GLN A 766 4.48 -39.58 3.19
N TRP A 767 4.77 -38.65 4.09
CA TRP A 767 5.99 -38.70 4.91
C TRP A 767 5.74 -39.21 6.32
N ASN A 768 4.49 -39.45 6.66
CA ASN A 768 4.07 -39.81 8.02
C ASN A 768 4.60 -38.84 9.08
N LEU A 769 4.44 -37.53 8.80
CA LEU A 769 4.88 -36.41 9.63
C LEU A 769 3.70 -35.50 9.98
N THR A 770 3.82 -34.77 11.09
CA THR A 770 2.92 -33.64 11.36
C THR A 770 3.40 -32.42 10.61
N GLN A 771 2.53 -31.81 9.82
CA GLN A 771 2.69 -30.49 9.25
C GLN A 771 2.10 -29.48 10.21
N LEU A 772 2.93 -28.60 10.73
CA LEU A 772 2.59 -27.48 11.60
C LEU A 772 2.67 -26.20 10.78
N GLU A 773 1.58 -25.43 10.72
CA GLU A 773 1.55 -24.10 10.12
C GLU A 773 1.40 -23.06 11.22
N ILE A 774 2.30 -22.08 11.26
CA ILE A 774 2.30 -20.95 12.18
C ILE A 774 2.10 -19.67 11.38
N ASN A 775 1.10 -18.89 11.78
CA ASN A 775 0.85 -17.57 11.20
C ASN A 775 0.84 -16.55 12.35
N VAL A 776 1.87 -15.70 12.38
CA VAL A 776 2.12 -14.74 13.46
C VAL A 776 2.67 -13.45 12.86
N ILE A 777 2.57 -12.32 13.57
CA ILE A 777 3.20 -11.05 13.18
C ILE A 777 4.72 -11.22 13.21
N ASP A 778 5.42 -10.73 12.19
CA ASP A 778 6.87 -10.77 12.12
C ASP A 778 7.49 -9.91 13.23
N LYS A 779 8.36 -10.55 14.00
CA LYS A 779 9.17 -9.91 15.05
C LYS A 779 10.54 -10.55 15.03
N GLN A 780 11.55 -9.78 15.33
CA GLN A 780 12.90 -10.31 15.50
C GLN A 780 12.90 -11.42 16.55
N GLY A 781 13.48 -12.57 16.23
CA GLY A 781 13.58 -13.70 17.14
C GLY A 781 12.41 -14.69 17.12
N ILE A 782 11.44 -14.56 16.20
CA ILE A 782 10.31 -15.51 16.12
C ILE A 782 10.79 -16.91 15.80
N LEU A 783 11.67 -17.06 14.82
CA LEU A 783 12.12 -18.38 14.39
C LEU A 783 12.97 -19.04 15.47
N SER A 784 13.81 -18.30 16.21
CA SER A 784 14.56 -18.81 17.36
C SER A 784 13.64 -19.20 18.52
N ASN A 785 12.56 -18.46 18.77
CA ASN A 785 11.57 -18.84 19.76
C ASN A 785 10.83 -20.14 19.39
N ILE A 786 10.43 -20.29 18.12
CA ILE A 786 9.83 -21.55 17.62
C ILE A 786 10.83 -22.71 17.78
N ALA A 787 12.07 -22.50 17.36
CA ALA A 787 13.13 -23.50 17.46
C ALA A 787 13.44 -23.87 18.92
N TYR A 788 13.35 -22.91 19.84
CA TYR A 788 13.50 -23.16 21.27
C TYR A 788 12.35 -24.03 21.83
N VAL A 789 11.10 -23.75 21.44
CA VAL A 789 9.95 -24.58 21.87
C VAL A 789 10.11 -26.02 21.34
N PHE A 790 10.60 -26.21 20.11
CA PHE A 790 10.90 -27.54 19.60
C PHE A 790 12.00 -28.24 20.42
N PHE A 791 13.02 -27.49 20.82
CA PHE A 791 14.10 -27.99 21.67
C PHE A 791 13.58 -28.40 23.08
N GLU A 792 12.73 -27.57 23.68
CA GLU A 792 12.20 -27.79 25.03
C GLU A 792 11.28 -29.01 25.08
N LEU A 793 10.42 -29.18 24.05
CA LEU A 793 9.45 -30.27 23.96
C LEU A 793 9.97 -31.52 23.25
N ASP A 794 11.26 -31.61 22.95
CA ASP A 794 11.87 -32.75 22.23
C ASP A 794 11.16 -33.06 20.88
N VAL A 795 10.73 -32.02 20.16
CA VAL A 795 10.13 -32.14 18.83
C VAL A 795 11.24 -32.17 17.78
N SER A 796 11.23 -33.23 16.98
CA SER A 796 12.22 -33.39 15.89
C SER A 796 11.74 -32.63 14.64
N LEU A 797 12.53 -31.67 14.16
CA LEU A 797 12.30 -30.96 12.91
C LEU A 797 12.94 -31.72 11.74
N ILE A 798 12.14 -31.97 10.71
CA ILE A 798 12.58 -32.69 9.51
C ILE A 798 12.74 -31.75 8.32
N ASN A 799 11.86 -30.72 8.24
CA ASN A 799 11.92 -29.69 7.21
C ASN A 799 11.22 -28.43 7.72
N ALA A 800 11.67 -27.28 7.28
CA ALA A 800 11.04 -26.01 7.55
C ALA A 800 10.97 -25.18 6.27
N ARG A 801 9.86 -24.46 6.13
CA ARG A 801 9.68 -23.42 5.11
C ARG A 801 9.34 -22.14 5.82
N ILE A 802 10.20 -21.19 5.63
CA ILE A 802 10.13 -19.89 6.25
C ILE A 802 9.59 -18.93 5.19
N ALA A 803 8.45 -18.33 5.44
CA ALA A 803 7.85 -17.39 4.50
C ALA A 803 7.38 -16.14 5.23
N THR A 804 8.13 -15.07 5.10
CA THR A 804 7.71 -13.74 5.57
C THR A 804 6.89 -13.05 4.49
N MET A 805 5.64 -12.72 4.80
CA MET A 805 4.72 -11.97 3.94
C MET A 805 4.44 -10.59 4.58
N GLY A 806 5.19 -9.57 4.17
CA GLY A 806 5.13 -8.27 4.80
C GLY A 806 5.49 -8.36 6.28
N GLU A 807 4.60 -7.95 7.17
CA GLU A 807 4.80 -8.02 8.62
C GLU A 807 4.25 -9.32 9.26
N ARG A 808 4.05 -10.38 8.50
CA ARG A 808 3.63 -11.70 8.99
C ARG A 808 4.55 -12.80 8.54
N VAL A 809 4.83 -13.67 9.49
CA VAL A 809 5.50 -14.94 9.28
C VAL A 809 4.43 -16.02 9.07
N GLN A 810 4.51 -16.73 7.93
CA GLN A 810 3.70 -17.91 7.63
C GLN A 810 4.62 -19.11 7.43
N ASP A 811 5.06 -19.69 8.55
CA ASP A 811 6.01 -20.78 8.53
C ASP A 811 5.31 -22.14 8.52
N VAL A 812 5.88 -23.04 7.76
CA VAL A 812 5.43 -24.44 7.69
C VAL A 812 6.56 -25.35 8.14
N PHE A 813 6.30 -26.11 9.19
CA PHE A 813 7.26 -27.04 9.75
C PHE A 813 6.75 -28.49 9.57
N PHE A 814 7.63 -29.38 9.15
CA PHE A 814 7.38 -30.82 9.11
C PHE A 814 8.11 -31.47 10.29
N ILE A 815 7.32 -31.89 11.26
CA ILE A 815 7.83 -32.33 12.58
C ILE A 815 7.37 -33.74 12.93
N SER A 816 8.14 -34.36 13.80
CA SER A 816 7.83 -35.67 14.40
C SER A 816 8.16 -35.67 15.90
N ASN A 817 7.61 -36.66 16.63
CA ASN A 817 8.04 -36.94 17.99
C ASN A 817 9.36 -37.67 18.03
N THR A 818 9.87 -37.95 19.23
CA THR A 818 11.14 -38.70 19.49
C THR A 818 11.17 -40.11 18.90
N LYS A 819 10.00 -40.67 18.51
CA LYS A 819 9.87 -41.99 17.87
C LYS A 819 9.78 -41.90 16.34
N ASN A 820 10.02 -40.75 15.76
CA ASN A 820 9.83 -40.46 14.33
C ASN A 820 8.42 -40.74 13.83
N GLN A 821 7.41 -40.45 14.65
CA GLN A 821 5.99 -40.58 14.31
C GLN A 821 5.30 -39.19 14.34
N PRO A 822 4.17 -39.04 13.63
CA PRO A 822 3.36 -37.84 13.76
C PRO A 822 2.98 -37.59 15.22
N LEU A 823 2.92 -36.28 15.59
CA LEU A 823 2.48 -35.88 16.93
C LEU A 823 1.03 -36.32 17.17
N SER A 824 0.80 -36.94 18.34
CA SER A 824 -0.54 -37.22 18.85
C SER A 824 -1.30 -35.93 19.15
N MET A 825 -2.63 -35.98 19.27
CA MET A 825 -3.45 -34.83 19.63
C MET A 825 -3.02 -34.17 20.96
N ALA A 826 -2.57 -34.95 21.92
CA ALA A 826 -2.07 -34.43 23.20
C ALA A 826 -0.76 -33.69 23.03
N GLU A 827 0.21 -34.24 22.26
CA GLU A 827 1.47 -33.57 21.95
C GLU A 827 1.26 -32.27 21.12
N GLN A 828 0.28 -32.28 20.21
CA GLN A 828 -0.11 -31.09 19.45
C GLN A 828 -0.69 -29.98 20.35
N SER A 829 -1.51 -30.35 21.36
CA SER A 829 -2.08 -29.38 22.33
C SER A 829 -0.97 -28.73 23.15
N VAL A 830 -0.05 -29.53 23.70
CA VAL A 830 1.07 -29.02 24.49
C VAL A 830 1.98 -28.11 23.65
N LEU A 831 2.28 -28.51 22.42
CA LEU A 831 3.09 -27.70 21.52
C LEU A 831 2.40 -26.38 21.18
N LYS A 832 1.09 -26.42 20.94
CA LYS A 832 0.31 -25.21 20.65
C LYS A 832 0.32 -24.23 21.82
N GLU A 833 0.06 -24.72 23.05
CA GLU A 833 0.09 -23.90 24.26
C GLU A 833 1.46 -23.24 24.49
N ALA A 834 2.53 -24.02 24.34
CA ALA A 834 3.90 -23.50 24.49
C ALA A 834 4.27 -22.44 23.42
N LEU A 835 3.79 -22.60 22.17
CA LEU A 835 3.95 -21.61 21.12
C LEU A 835 3.12 -20.35 21.41
N GLU A 836 1.87 -20.50 21.89
CA GLU A 836 0.99 -19.37 22.23
C GLU A 836 1.49 -18.57 23.44
N GLU A 837 2.21 -19.20 24.36
CA GLU A 837 2.80 -18.52 25.50
C GLU A 837 4.07 -17.72 25.12
N ARG A 838 4.81 -18.20 24.12
CA ARG A 838 6.15 -17.66 23.82
C ARG A 838 6.16 -16.67 22.63
N LEU A 839 5.24 -16.76 21.68
CA LEU A 839 5.17 -15.91 20.48
C LEU A 839 4.16 -14.78 20.66
#